data_084d56cc5ccbe118d28cbd10f43ce395
#
_entry.id   084d56cc5ccbe118d28cbd10f43ce395
#
_cell.length_a   1.000
_cell.length_b   1.000
_cell.length_c   1.000
_cell.angle_alpha   90.00
_cell.angle_beta   90.00
_cell.angle_gamma   90.00
#
_symmetry.space_group_name_H-M   'P 1'
#
loop_
_entity.id
_entity.type
_entity.pdbx_description
1 polymer ?
#
loop_
_entity_poly.entity_id
_entity_poly.type
_entity_poly.pdbx_seq_one_letter_code
_entity_poly.pdbx_strand_id
1 'polypeptide(L)'
;MENYTKYALKAEQELVSLLSGADNLFVIGCNKCFKEFETDQEPDLEAFLNIAEGLGKTITGTARPDFLCNKTKVQGRLSAMIPEGTQYVVVLSCGLGAQTVADCIDLPVIVACDSLNYTGHHGMALTKKACDACAQCYLNITGGICPIVDCSKSLVNGQCGGAKNGKCEVDPNKDCAWEKIQQRLAAQGRLGELTAQSVQIRDYSKVNFKVINDYVRAIRESRFAGYYGGVHPSEKKELSEHAALVRFPQPDTVVIPMSMHLGAPANPIVAVGDQVKVGQKIGEAAGFISAPVHASVSGTVVAIEERPHANRGTCLAVVIENDHKNTVHESVQPKGALEDLTPDQIVEIVKEAGIVGMGGAGFPTYVKLKPGKPIEYVLLNGCECEPYLTADHHLLLTFADDVIFGLQAMMKTVGAEKGVIVIEDNKPDAIELLTAKVAGLPGIEVCTAKTKYPQGAEKMLIKRVTGRMVPSGGLPADVGCVVGNVSTTKAIADAIKTGMPLIERVTSVTGEYIAKPGNFIVRIGTPAQALVDACGGITAEGVTVKAGGPMMGFVQKTLDAPIMKGSNGIIAIDTDITEAKPCIKCGRCVDVCPMELKPLRFAKYADTENWEGFKTEKVMDCMECRCCEYICPSKSPLITKIRAGKAAVRGMK
;
A
#
# COMPACT_ATOMS: atom_id res chain seq x y z
N MET A 1 -19.05 -6.30 -2.58
CA MET A 1 -18.60 -7.70 -2.75
C MET A 1 -18.55 -8.35 -1.38
N GLU A 2 -19.19 -9.48 -1.20
CA GLU A 2 -19.24 -10.18 0.07
C GLU A 2 -17.84 -10.73 0.40
N ASN A 3 -17.20 -10.17 1.40
CA ASN A 3 -15.83 -10.51 1.80
C ASN A 3 -15.77 -11.49 3.00
N TYR A 4 -16.64 -12.50 3.02
CA TYR A 4 -16.69 -13.48 4.09
C TYR A 4 -16.98 -14.90 3.57
N THR A 5 -16.65 -15.90 4.37
CA THR A 5 -16.88 -17.30 4.05
C THR A 5 -18.35 -17.63 4.14
N LYS A 6 -18.95 -18.08 3.01
CA LYS A 6 -20.33 -18.59 2.99
C LYS A 6 -20.39 -20.10 3.11
N TYR A 7 -21.39 -20.56 3.81
CA TYR A 7 -21.81 -21.97 3.83
C TYR A 7 -23.33 -22.05 3.83
N ALA A 8 -23.86 -23.15 3.34
CA ALA A 8 -25.30 -23.43 3.38
C ALA A 8 -25.55 -24.81 3.96
N LEU A 9 -26.75 -24.97 4.51
CA LEU A 9 -27.23 -26.27 4.97
C LEU A 9 -27.27 -27.23 3.78
N LYS A 10 -26.87 -28.48 4.01
CA LYS A 10 -26.96 -29.55 3.01
C LYS A 10 -28.41 -29.80 2.63
N ALA A 11 -28.60 -30.40 1.45
CA ALA A 11 -29.95 -30.80 1.01
C ALA A 11 -30.58 -31.74 2.04
N GLU A 12 -31.88 -31.59 2.27
CA GLU A 12 -32.65 -32.36 3.27
C GLU A 12 -32.45 -33.88 3.12
N GLN A 13 -32.49 -34.41 1.90
CA GLN A 13 -32.22 -35.83 1.63
C GLN A 13 -30.82 -36.28 2.10
N GLU A 14 -29.83 -35.44 1.95
CA GLU A 14 -28.47 -35.72 2.42
C GLU A 14 -28.41 -35.69 3.96
N LEU A 15 -29.08 -34.73 4.60
CA LEU A 15 -29.18 -34.66 6.05
C LEU A 15 -29.91 -35.88 6.63
N VAL A 16 -31.00 -36.29 6.04
CA VAL A 16 -31.72 -37.51 6.42
C VAL A 16 -30.79 -38.72 6.38
N SER A 17 -30.01 -38.86 5.31
CA SER A 17 -29.04 -39.94 5.17
C SER A 17 -27.93 -39.87 6.23
N LEU A 18 -27.39 -38.67 6.50
CA LEU A 18 -26.34 -38.45 7.49
C LEU A 18 -26.80 -38.72 8.95
N LEU A 19 -28.06 -38.44 9.22
CA LEU A 19 -28.67 -38.66 10.53
C LEU A 19 -29.22 -40.07 10.73
N SER A 20 -29.19 -40.90 9.68
CA SER A 20 -29.59 -42.30 9.76
C SER A 20 -28.64 -43.04 10.72
N GLY A 21 -29.16 -43.56 11.84
CA GLY A 21 -28.37 -44.24 12.87
C GLY A 21 -27.61 -43.32 13.83
N ALA A 22 -27.78 -42.03 13.76
CA ALA A 22 -27.23 -41.06 14.70
C ALA A 22 -28.32 -40.57 15.64
N ASP A 23 -28.18 -40.84 16.95
CA ASP A 23 -29.09 -40.35 17.99
C ASP A 23 -28.31 -39.49 19.00
N ASN A 24 -29.00 -38.82 19.93
CA ASN A 24 -28.37 -38.00 20.98
C ASN A 24 -27.37 -36.98 20.41
N LEU A 25 -27.90 -36.00 19.69
CA LEU A 25 -27.13 -35.01 18.91
C LEU A 25 -26.87 -33.75 19.73
N PHE A 26 -25.64 -33.31 19.80
CA PHE A 26 -25.30 -31.94 20.20
C PHE A 26 -25.04 -31.07 18.95
N VAL A 27 -25.77 -29.95 18.82
CA VAL A 27 -25.70 -29.12 17.63
C VAL A 27 -24.90 -27.85 17.91
N ILE A 28 -23.84 -27.62 17.15
CA ILE A 28 -22.99 -26.43 17.30
C ILE A 28 -22.92 -25.63 16.00
N GLY A 29 -23.32 -24.37 16.05
CA GLY A 29 -23.28 -23.42 14.92
C GLY A 29 -22.19 -22.37 15.09
N CYS A 30 -21.58 -21.91 14.01
CA CYS A 30 -20.67 -20.77 14.01
C CYS A 30 -21.44 -19.45 13.83
N ASN A 31 -21.16 -18.46 14.67
CA ASN A 31 -21.97 -17.23 14.72
C ASN A 31 -21.27 -15.97 14.17
N LYS A 32 -19.96 -15.99 13.92
CA LYS A 32 -19.23 -14.73 13.74
C LYS A 32 -19.11 -14.20 12.32
N CYS A 33 -18.82 -15.02 11.32
CA CYS A 33 -18.64 -14.51 9.95
C CYS A 33 -19.91 -13.87 9.36
N PHE A 34 -21.09 -14.35 9.77
CA PHE A 34 -22.37 -13.81 9.33
C PHE A 34 -22.76 -12.55 10.10
N LYS A 35 -22.55 -12.53 11.40
CA LYS A 35 -23.01 -11.47 12.30
C LYS A 35 -22.37 -10.11 12.04
N GLU A 36 -21.19 -10.08 11.43
CA GLU A 36 -20.48 -8.83 11.10
C GLU A 36 -20.83 -8.30 9.71
N PHE A 37 -21.32 -9.16 8.80
CA PHE A 37 -21.47 -8.82 7.40
C PHE A 37 -22.90 -8.96 6.86
N GLU A 38 -23.70 -9.81 7.48
CA GLU A 38 -25.12 -9.98 7.13
C GLU A 38 -25.93 -10.23 8.40
N THR A 39 -26.85 -9.32 8.72
CA THR A 39 -27.73 -9.45 9.88
C THR A 39 -28.87 -10.42 9.65
N ASP A 40 -29.21 -10.73 8.39
CA ASP A 40 -30.43 -11.45 8.00
C ASP A 40 -30.18 -12.91 7.60
N GLN A 41 -28.92 -13.36 7.48
CA GLN A 41 -28.57 -14.75 7.19
C GLN A 41 -28.06 -15.44 8.46
N GLU A 42 -28.95 -15.80 9.35
CA GLU A 42 -28.61 -16.77 10.38
C GLU A 42 -28.41 -18.14 9.72
N PRO A 43 -27.35 -18.91 10.10
CA PRO A 43 -27.25 -20.30 9.68
C PRO A 43 -28.56 -21.01 10.06
N ASP A 44 -29.07 -21.85 9.18
CA ASP A 44 -30.36 -22.54 9.32
C ASP A 44 -30.37 -23.56 10.48
N LEU A 45 -30.04 -23.09 11.69
CA LEU A 45 -30.11 -23.91 12.89
C LEU A 45 -31.54 -24.40 13.13
N GLU A 46 -32.51 -23.48 12.97
CA GLU A 46 -33.92 -23.78 13.14
C GLU A 46 -34.39 -24.79 12.09
N ALA A 47 -33.99 -24.59 10.82
CA ALA A 47 -34.30 -25.54 9.74
C ALA A 47 -33.67 -26.92 10.01
N PHE A 48 -32.44 -26.99 10.49
CA PHE A 48 -31.80 -28.25 10.87
C PHE A 48 -32.52 -28.91 12.03
N LEU A 49 -32.86 -28.18 13.09
CA LEU A 49 -33.56 -28.71 14.27
C LEU A 49 -34.93 -29.30 13.88
N ASN A 50 -35.68 -28.63 13.00
CA ASN A 50 -36.96 -29.12 12.48
C ASN A 50 -36.80 -30.45 11.73
N ILE A 51 -35.75 -30.59 10.91
CA ILE A 51 -35.43 -31.85 10.22
C ILE A 51 -35.10 -32.95 11.22
N ALA A 52 -34.22 -32.65 12.19
CA ALA A 52 -33.81 -33.61 13.20
C ALA A 52 -34.99 -34.08 14.07
N GLU A 53 -35.86 -33.18 14.49
CA GLU A 53 -37.09 -33.47 15.24
C GLU A 53 -38.08 -34.32 14.43
N GLY A 54 -38.26 -33.97 13.13
CA GLY A 54 -39.10 -34.76 12.22
C GLY A 54 -38.59 -36.20 12.02
N LEU A 55 -37.29 -36.44 12.25
CA LEU A 55 -36.69 -37.76 12.20
C LEU A 55 -36.67 -38.45 13.60
N GLY A 56 -37.26 -37.85 14.61
CA GLY A 56 -37.32 -38.39 15.99
C GLY A 56 -35.96 -38.38 16.69
N LYS A 57 -35.01 -37.49 16.32
CA LYS A 57 -33.68 -37.39 16.93
C LYS A 57 -33.71 -36.63 18.25
N THR A 58 -32.94 -37.08 19.22
CA THR A 58 -32.80 -36.40 20.52
C THR A 58 -31.74 -35.33 20.43
N ILE A 59 -32.07 -34.07 20.66
CA ILE A 59 -31.13 -32.98 20.75
C ILE A 59 -30.69 -32.82 22.21
N THR A 60 -29.42 -33.12 22.51
CA THR A 60 -28.86 -33.04 23.87
C THR A 60 -28.54 -31.62 24.28
N GLY A 61 -28.35 -30.72 23.30
CA GLY A 61 -28.10 -29.32 23.53
C GLY A 61 -27.67 -28.60 22.23
N THR A 62 -27.66 -27.27 22.31
CA THR A 62 -27.22 -26.41 21.19
C THR A 62 -26.23 -25.34 21.68
N ALA A 63 -25.26 -24.96 20.86
CA ALA A 63 -24.34 -23.86 21.12
C ALA A 63 -24.01 -23.08 19.84
N ARG A 64 -23.73 -21.80 19.99
CA ARG A 64 -23.34 -20.91 18.88
C ARG A 64 -22.16 -20.04 19.25
N PRO A 65 -20.96 -20.61 19.44
CA PRO A 65 -19.76 -19.82 19.71
C PRO A 65 -19.27 -19.07 18.48
N ASP A 66 -18.65 -17.93 18.71
CA ASP A 66 -17.98 -17.16 17.69
C ASP A 66 -16.66 -17.83 17.25
N PHE A 67 -16.39 -17.84 15.94
CA PHE A 67 -15.13 -18.32 15.35
C PHE A 67 -14.81 -19.79 15.71
N LEU A 68 -15.66 -20.73 15.33
CA LEU A 68 -15.39 -22.16 15.46
C LEU A 68 -14.06 -22.59 14.80
N CYS A 69 -13.55 -21.82 13.86
CA CYS A 69 -12.25 -22.04 13.22
C CYS A 69 -11.06 -21.68 14.13
N ASN A 70 -11.26 -21.01 15.26
CA ASN A 70 -10.19 -20.67 16.19
C ASN A 70 -9.98 -21.79 17.24
N LYS A 71 -9.00 -22.67 16.98
CA LYS A 71 -8.70 -23.83 17.82
C LYS A 71 -8.47 -23.45 19.29
N THR A 72 -7.75 -22.39 19.56
CA THR A 72 -7.43 -21.96 20.95
C THR A 72 -8.69 -21.58 21.73
N LYS A 73 -9.68 -20.94 21.05
CA LYS A 73 -10.97 -20.60 21.69
C LYS A 73 -11.88 -21.80 21.88
N VAL A 74 -11.83 -22.75 20.96
CA VAL A 74 -12.72 -23.91 20.90
C VAL A 74 -12.25 -25.02 21.85
N GLN A 75 -10.96 -25.33 21.82
CA GLN A 75 -10.37 -26.49 22.54
C GLN A 75 -10.64 -26.51 24.04
N GLY A 76 -10.56 -25.36 24.73
CA GLY A 76 -10.77 -25.29 26.16
C GLY A 76 -12.26 -25.20 26.62
N ARG A 77 -13.18 -25.00 25.70
CA ARG A 77 -14.60 -24.75 26.02
C ARG A 77 -15.55 -25.80 25.47
N LEU A 78 -15.16 -26.45 24.36
CA LEU A 78 -16.07 -27.36 23.66
C LEU A 78 -16.49 -28.55 24.49
N SER A 79 -15.53 -29.22 25.18
CA SER A 79 -15.82 -30.34 26.06
C SER A 79 -16.78 -30.00 27.19
N ALA A 80 -16.73 -28.76 27.70
CA ALA A 80 -17.63 -28.29 28.74
C ALA A 80 -19.03 -27.92 28.24
N MET A 81 -19.19 -27.74 26.93
CA MET A 81 -20.48 -27.39 26.28
C MET A 81 -21.27 -28.65 25.90
N ILE A 82 -20.60 -29.78 25.69
CA ILE A 82 -21.24 -31.02 25.24
C ILE A 82 -21.81 -31.74 26.43
N PRO A 83 -23.17 -31.93 26.51
CA PRO A 83 -23.79 -32.66 27.59
C PRO A 83 -23.39 -34.14 27.63
N GLU A 84 -23.41 -34.71 28.82
CA GLU A 84 -23.22 -36.15 29.02
C GLU A 84 -24.30 -36.94 28.28
N GLY A 85 -23.95 -38.07 27.69
CA GLY A 85 -24.86 -38.88 26.86
C GLY A 85 -24.94 -38.46 25.39
N THR A 86 -24.24 -37.39 24.98
CA THR A 86 -24.14 -37.02 23.56
C THR A 86 -23.35 -38.09 22.80
N GLN A 87 -23.87 -38.53 21.66
CA GLN A 87 -23.20 -39.53 20.80
C GLN A 87 -22.56 -38.89 19.56
N TYR A 88 -23.15 -37.83 19.02
CA TYR A 88 -22.66 -37.13 17.83
C TYR A 88 -22.69 -35.64 18.02
N VAL A 89 -21.70 -34.94 17.44
CA VAL A 89 -21.68 -33.49 17.38
C VAL A 89 -21.97 -33.05 15.96
N VAL A 90 -23.10 -32.36 15.76
CA VAL A 90 -23.50 -31.82 14.48
C VAL A 90 -22.95 -30.38 14.34
N VAL A 91 -22.22 -30.11 13.25
CA VAL A 91 -21.59 -28.82 13.04
C VAL A 91 -22.23 -28.07 11.87
N LEU A 92 -22.80 -26.91 12.20
CA LEU A 92 -23.35 -25.93 11.26
C LEU A 92 -22.30 -24.83 11.04
N SER A 93 -21.37 -25.08 10.15
CA SER A 93 -20.23 -24.18 9.90
C SER A 93 -19.59 -24.49 8.55
N CYS A 94 -18.71 -23.56 8.10
CA CYS A 94 -17.81 -23.86 6.99
C CYS A 94 -16.85 -25.01 7.33
N GLY A 95 -16.27 -25.66 6.32
CA GLY A 95 -15.38 -26.80 6.50
C GLY A 95 -14.17 -26.54 7.40
N LEU A 96 -13.74 -25.27 7.54
CA LEU A 96 -12.65 -24.92 8.47
C LEU A 96 -13.09 -25.03 9.93
N GLY A 97 -14.29 -24.51 10.26
CA GLY A 97 -14.87 -24.65 11.60
C GLY A 97 -15.16 -26.12 11.93
N ALA A 98 -15.70 -26.88 10.98
CA ALA A 98 -15.99 -28.29 11.14
C ALA A 98 -14.72 -29.13 11.43
N GLN A 99 -13.65 -28.93 10.67
CA GLN A 99 -12.36 -29.58 10.92
C GLN A 99 -11.77 -29.22 12.30
N THR A 100 -11.93 -27.95 12.71
CA THR A 100 -11.43 -27.49 14.01
C THR A 100 -12.20 -28.15 15.16
N VAL A 101 -13.53 -28.25 15.06
CA VAL A 101 -14.35 -28.97 16.02
C VAL A 101 -13.94 -30.44 16.09
N ALA A 102 -13.84 -31.11 14.94
CA ALA A 102 -13.42 -32.51 14.87
C ALA A 102 -12.03 -32.76 15.46
N ASP A 103 -11.13 -31.80 15.37
CA ASP A 103 -9.76 -31.86 15.91
C ASP A 103 -9.71 -31.63 17.45
N CYS A 104 -10.79 -31.15 18.03
CA CYS A 104 -10.88 -30.82 19.47
C CYS A 104 -11.66 -31.85 20.30
N ILE A 105 -12.34 -32.81 19.66
CA ILE A 105 -13.19 -33.81 20.33
C ILE A 105 -12.98 -35.20 19.77
N ASP A 106 -13.24 -36.24 20.56
CA ASP A 106 -13.18 -37.64 20.12
C ASP A 106 -14.52 -38.16 19.60
N LEU A 107 -15.63 -37.48 19.87
CA LEU A 107 -16.94 -37.84 19.35
C LEU A 107 -17.01 -37.73 17.83
N PRO A 108 -17.79 -38.57 17.17
CA PRO A 108 -18.08 -38.44 15.76
C PRO A 108 -18.73 -37.12 15.44
N VAL A 109 -18.22 -36.43 14.36
CA VAL A 109 -18.72 -35.16 13.91
C VAL A 109 -19.52 -35.34 12.62
N ILE A 110 -20.74 -34.81 12.60
CA ILE A 110 -21.60 -34.71 11.43
C ILE A 110 -21.51 -33.26 10.92
N VAL A 111 -21.05 -33.08 9.71
CA VAL A 111 -20.96 -31.75 9.07
C VAL A 111 -22.24 -31.52 8.25
N ALA A 112 -23.11 -30.66 8.76
CA ALA A 112 -24.42 -30.41 8.18
C ALA A 112 -24.43 -29.32 7.09
N CYS A 113 -23.29 -28.68 6.83
CA CYS A 113 -23.19 -27.59 5.84
C CYS A 113 -22.11 -27.85 4.80
N ASP A 114 -22.31 -27.30 3.61
CA ASP A 114 -21.28 -27.21 2.56
C ASP A 114 -20.72 -25.80 2.48
N SER A 115 -19.40 -25.69 2.32
CA SER A 115 -18.73 -24.39 2.09
C SER A 115 -18.89 -23.99 0.64
N LEU A 116 -19.50 -22.84 0.38
CA LEU A 116 -19.86 -22.36 -0.94
C LEU A 116 -18.89 -21.32 -1.50
N ASN A 117 -18.23 -20.60 -0.61
CA ASN A 117 -17.37 -19.48 -0.98
C ASN A 117 -16.24 -19.30 0.05
N TYR A 118 -15.06 -18.95 -0.44
CA TYR A 118 -13.87 -18.72 0.37
C TYR A 118 -13.20 -17.38 0.01
N THR A 119 -13.98 -16.37 -0.31
CA THR A 119 -13.51 -15.07 -0.77
C THR A 119 -13.32 -14.10 0.38
N GLY A 120 -12.39 -14.26 1.25
CA GLY A 120 -12.13 -13.18 2.18
C GLY A 120 -11.70 -13.62 3.57
N HIS A 121 -12.26 -13.00 4.58
CA HIS A 121 -11.82 -13.10 5.96
C HIS A 121 -12.02 -14.52 6.53
N HIS A 122 -10.92 -15.23 6.71
CA HIS A 122 -10.92 -16.56 7.34
C HIS A 122 -10.95 -16.50 8.88
N GLY A 123 -11.64 -15.50 9.44
CA GLY A 123 -11.60 -15.26 10.88
C GLY A 123 -10.17 -15.11 11.39
N MET A 124 -10.00 -14.97 12.70
CA MET A 124 -8.64 -14.97 13.31
C MET A 124 -8.19 -16.42 13.59
N ALA A 125 -8.23 -17.29 12.57
CA ALA A 125 -7.90 -18.70 12.74
C ALA A 125 -6.38 -18.90 12.79
N LEU A 126 -5.86 -19.12 13.97
CA LEU A 126 -4.52 -19.66 14.19
C LEU A 126 -4.56 -21.20 14.01
N THR A 127 -5.07 -21.68 12.88
CA THR A 127 -5.15 -23.11 12.57
C THR A 127 -4.33 -23.43 11.32
N LYS A 128 -3.73 -24.62 11.30
CA LYS A 128 -3.10 -25.20 10.10
C LYS A 128 -4.13 -25.82 9.14
N LYS A 129 -5.40 -25.81 9.50
CA LYS A 129 -6.48 -26.36 8.68
C LYS A 129 -6.81 -25.42 7.54
N ALA A 130 -7.23 -25.97 6.42
CA ALA A 130 -7.69 -25.24 5.25
C ALA A 130 -8.96 -25.87 4.68
N CYS A 131 -9.67 -25.16 3.83
CA CYS A 131 -10.84 -25.67 3.12
C CYS A 131 -10.82 -25.12 1.69
N ASP A 132 -11.12 -25.95 0.71
CA ASP A 132 -11.09 -25.61 -0.72
C ASP A 132 -12.47 -25.13 -1.25
N ALA A 133 -13.45 -24.97 -0.37
CA ALA A 133 -14.82 -24.60 -0.71
C ALA A 133 -15.39 -25.42 -1.90
N CYS A 134 -15.15 -26.72 -1.89
CA CYS A 134 -15.48 -27.61 -3.00
C CYS A 134 -16.99 -27.93 -3.13
N ALA A 135 -17.83 -27.36 -2.26
CA ALA A 135 -19.30 -27.56 -2.19
C ALA A 135 -19.71 -29.05 -2.15
N GLN A 136 -18.80 -29.94 -1.71
CA GLN A 136 -18.99 -31.37 -1.52
C GLN A 136 -18.12 -31.82 -0.37
N CYS A 137 -18.63 -31.67 0.86
CA CYS A 137 -17.84 -31.88 2.06
C CYS A 137 -17.61 -33.36 2.33
N TYR A 138 -16.34 -33.81 2.30
CA TYR A 138 -15.93 -35.19 2.58
C TYR A 138 -15.71 -35.48 4.07
N LEU A 139 -15.83 -34.49 4.94
CA LEU A 139 -15.48 -34.64 6.36
C LEU A 139 -16.32 -35.70 7.09
N ASN A 140 -17.56 -35.93 6.64
CA ASN A 140 -18.44 -36.95 7.21
C ASN A 140 -17.88 -38.38 7.07
N ILE A 141 -17.26 -38.67 5.93
CA ILE A 141 -16.72 -40.01 5.62
C ILE A 141 -15.25 -40.18 6.01
N THR A 142 -14.60 -39.11 6.44
CA THR A 142 -13.16 -39.10 6.75
C THR A 142 -12.87 -38.74 8.21
N GLY A 143 -13.90 -38.81 9.07
CA GLY A 143 -13.73 -38.50 10.50
C GLY A 143 -13.28 -37.08 10.80
N GLY A 144 -13.67 -36.10 9.96
CA GLY A 144 -13.35 -34.69 10.14
C GLY A 144 -11.99 -34.24 9.61
N ILE A 145 -11.29 -35.06 8.82
CA ILE A 145 -10.02 -34.73 8.16
C ILE A 145 -10.27 -34.54 6.66
N CYS A 146 -9.97 -33.36 6.11
CA CYS A 146 -10.26 -33.06 4.70
C CYS A 146 -9.27 -33.71 3.74
N PRO A 147 -9.68 -34.67 2.89
CA PRO A 147 -8.77 -35.32 1.95
C PRO A 147 -8.36 -34.40 0.79
N ILE A 148 -9.15 -33.36 0.50
CA ILE A 148 -8.85 -32.43 -0.60
C ILE A 148 -7.62 -31.58 -0.27
N VAL A 149 -7.56 -31.00 0.93
CA VAL A 149 -6.48 -30.07 1.33
C VAL A 149 -5.36 -30.75 2.12
N ASP A 150 -5.67 -31.81 2.87
CA ASP A 150 -4.68 -32.51 3.69
C ASP A 150 -3.89 -33.55 2.87
N CYS A 151 -4.46 -34.15 1.82
CA CYS A 151 -3.72 -35.02 0.90
C CYS A 151 -3.06 -34.20 -0.21
N SER A 152 -1.75 -34.34 -0.41
CA SER A 152 -1.02 -33.60 -1.45
C SER A 152 -1.49 -33.94 -2.89
N LYS A 153 -2.19 -35.05 -3.07
CA LYS A 153 -2.80 -35.48 -4.33
C LYS A 153 -4.32 -35.26 -4.37
N SER A 154 -4.92 -34.69 -3.31
CA SER A 154 -6.37 -34.47 -3.19
C SER A 154 -7.21 -35.72 -3.48
N LEU A 155 -6.74 -36.89 -3.08
CA LEU A 155 -7.44 -38.16 -3.32
C LEU A 155 -8.63 -38.30 -2.36
N VAL A 156 -9.80 -38.70 -2.89
CA VAL A 156 -11.05 -38.79 -2.11
C VAL A 156 -11.49 -40.24 -1.84
N ASN A 157 -10.84 -41.22 -2.43
CA ASN A 157 -11.21 -42.65 -2.38
C ASN A 157 -10.15 -43.55 -1.70
N GLY A 158 -9.28 -42.98 -0.90
CA GLY A 158 -8.28 -43.78 -0.19
C GLY A 158 -6.82 -43.40 -0.48
N GLN A 159 -5.94 -44.13 0.12
CA GLN A 159 -4.52 -43.90 0.11
C GLN A 159 -3.89 -44.26 -1.27
N CYS A 160 -2.89 -43.48 -1.71
CA CYS A 160 -2.18 -43.70 -2.98
C CYS A 160 -1.17 -44.86 -2.92
N GLY A 161 -0.91 -45.44 -1.74
CA GLY A 161 0.08 -46.52 -1.56
C GLY A 161 1.54 -46.03 -1.47
N GLY A 162 1.83 -44.75 -1.65
CA GLY A 162 3.19 -44.21 -1.61
C GLY A 162 3.67 -43.71 -0.26
N ALA A 163 2.81 -43.71 0.74
CA ALA A 163 3.19 -43.26 2.09
C ALA A 163 4.20 -44.25 2.72
N LYS A 164 5.18 -43.67 3.44
CA LYS A 164 6.21 -44.42 4.19
C LYS A 164 6.33 -43.88 5.59
N ASN A 165 6.21 -44.75 6.61
CA ASN A 165 6.31 -44.39 8.02
C ASN A 165 5.40 -43.20 8.41
N GLY A 166 4.16 -43.19 7.93
CA GLY A 166 3.19 -42.13 8.21
C GLY A 166 3.39 -40.84 7.38
N LYS A 167 4.41 -40.77 6.53
CA LYS A 167 4.75 -39.58 5.74
C LYS A 167 4.29 -39.68 4.30
N CYS A 168 3.92 -38.52 3.73
CA CYS A 168 3.46 -38.39 2.35
C CYS A 168 4.63 -38.56 1.37
N GLU A 169 4.44 -39.32 0.29
CA GLU A 169 5.48 -39.51 -0.74
C GLU A 169 5.79 -38.23 -1.53
N VAL A 170 4.82 -37.27 -1.59
CA VAL A 170 5.00 -36.01 -2.32
C VAL A 170 5.75 -34.98 -1.45
N ASP A 171 5.54 -35.03 -0.12
CA ASP A 171 6.17 -34.13 0.84
C ASP A 171 6.57 -34.93 2.09
N PRO A 172 7.85 -35.29 2.24
CA PRO A 172 8.34 -36.07 3.37
C PRO A 172 8.16 -35.39 4.75
N ASN A 173 7.92 -34.07 4.78
CA ASN A 173 7.68 -33.33 6.01
C ASN A 173 6.19 -33.37 6.42
N LYS A 174 5.31 -33.79 5.53
CA LYS A 174 3.86 -33.82 5.72
C LYS A 174 3.43 -35.25 6.07
N ASP A 175 2.57 -35.38 7.09
CA ASP A 175 1.95 -36.66 7.40
C ASP A 175 0.96 -37.07 6.31
N CYS A 176 0.82 -38.37 6.09
CA CYS A 176 -0.17 -38.90 5.15
C CYS A 176 -1.59 -38.66 5.67
N ALA A 177 -2.38 -37.88 4.92
CA ALA A 177 -3.77 -37.58 5.32
C ALA A 177 -4.62 -38.85 5.45
N TRP A 178 -4.46 -39.82 4.53
CA TRP A 178 -5.24 -41.06 4.54
C TRP A 178 -4.87 -42.01 5.65
N GLU A 179 -3.60 -42.04 6.09
CA GLU A 179 -3.24 -42.80 7.31
C GLU A 179 -3.89 -42.15 8.55
N LYS A 180 -3.88 -40.83 8.66
CA LYS A 180 -4.59 -40.11 9.73
C LYS A 180 -6.10 -40.37 9.72
N ILE A 181 -6.72 -40.38 8.52
CA ILE A 181 -8.14 -40.69 8.35
C ILE A 181 -8.44 -42.11 8.87
N GLN A 182 -7.63 -43.10 8.45
CA GLN A 182 -7.81 -44.49 8.91
C GLN A 182 -7.64 -44.63 10.41
N GLN A 183 -6.60 -44.03 11.00
CA GLN A 183 -6.38 -44.03 12.45
C GLN A 183 -7.55 -43.37 13.21
N ARG A 184 -8.04 -42.23 12.70
CA ARG A 184 -9.18 -41.52 13.27
C ARG A 184 -10.45 -42.34 13.25
N LEU A 185 -10.77 -42.95 12.12
CA LEU A 185 -11.97 -43.77 11.96
C LEU A 185 -11.86 -45.08 12.76
N ALA A 186 -10.65 -45.67 12.85
CA ALA A 186 -10.42 -46.83 13.72
C ALA A 186 -10.67 -46.52 15.20
N ALA A 187 -10.15 -45.37 15.67
CA ALA A 187 -10.40 -44.90 17.05
C ALA A 187 -11.88 -44.66 17.37
N GLN A 188 -12.67 -44.31 16.33
CA GLN A 188 -14.12 -44.10 16.44
C GLN A 188 -14.94 -45.36 16.17
N GLY A 189 -14.31 -46.50 15.91
CA GLY A 189 -15.02 -47.75 15.54
C GLY A 189 -15.70 -47.73 14.16
N ARG A 190 -15.33 -46.76 13.30
CA ARG A 190 -15.99 -46.46 12.01
C ARG A 190 -15.18 -46.87 10.79
N LEU A 191 -14.08 -47.60 10.96
CA LEU A 191 -13.18 -47.94 9.85
C LEU A 191 -13.90 -48.71 8.73
N GLY A 192 -14.90 -49.54 9.06
CA GLY A 192 -15.70 -50.28 8.10
C GLY A 192 -16.51 -49.40 7.14
N GLU A 193 -16.78 -48.16 7.51
CA GLU A 193 -17.54 -47.25 6.65
C GLU A 193 -16.75 -46.88 5.38
N LEU A 194 -15.42 -46.90 5.42
CA LEU A 194 -14.63 -46.60 4.20
C LEU A 194 -14.80 -47.66 3.13
N THR A 195 -15.04 -48.90 3.48
CA THR A 195 -15.21 -50.04 2.55
C THR A 195 -16.67 -50.23 2.16
N ALA A 196 -17.62 -49.72 2.94
CA ALA A 196 -19.05 -49.83 2.67
C ALA A 196 -19.54 -48.74 1.70
N GLN A 197 -18.75 -47.70 1.48
CA GLN A 197 -19.14 -46.60 0.61
C GLN A 197 -18.90 -46.86 -0.86
N SER A 198 -19.78 -46.35 -1.70
CA SER A 198 -19.52 -46.26 -3.15
C SER A 198 -18.34 -45.32 -3.46
N VAL A 199 -17.72 -45.53 -4.59
CA VAL A 199 -16.64 -44.66 -5.08
C VAL A 199 -17.13 -43.24 -5.15
N GLN A 200 -16.39 -42.35 -4.48
CA GLN A 200 -16.69 -40.93 -4.47
C GLN A 200 -16.17 -40.27 -5.76
N ILE A 201 -17.05 -39.62 -6.48
CA ILE A 201 -16.72 -38.85 -7.67
C ILE A 201 -16.86 -37.36 -7.31
N ARG A 202 -15.81 -36.60 -7.59
CA ARG A 202 -15.83 -35.15 -7.36
C ARG A 202 -16.76 -34.48 -8.39
N ASP A 203 -17.84 -33.91 -7.91
CA ASP A 203 -18.83 -33.23 -8.74
C ASP A 203 -18.48 -31.74 -8.89
N TYR A 204 -17.81 -31.40 -9.96
CA TYR A 204 -17.41 -30.03 -10.26
C TYR A 204 -18.58 -29.12 -10.62
N SER A 205 -19.79 -29.64 -10.89
CA SER A 205 -20.97 -28.80 -11.11
C SER A 205 -21.44 -28.09 -9.85
N LYS A 206 -21.11 -28.65 -8.68
CA LYS A 206 -21.37 -28.04 -7.36
C LYS A 206 -20.44 -26.88 -7.03
N VAL A 207 -19.30 -26.80 -7.68
CA VAL A 207 -18.36 -25.67 -7.51
C VAL A 207 -18.97 -24.43 -8.14
N ASN A 208 -19.20 -23.40 -7.35
CA ASN A 208 -19.78 -22.16 -7.85
C ASN A 208 -18.76 -21.37 -8.69
N PHE A 209 -18.56 -21.78 -9.94
CA PHE A 209 -17.68 -21.10 -10.90
C PHE A 209 -18.08 -19.65 -11.14
N LYS A 210 -19.34 -19.28 -10.94
CA LYS A 210 -19.78 -17.89 -11.00
C LYS A 210 -19.11 -17.06 -9.91
N VAL A 211 -19.03 -17.58 -8.69
CA VAL A 211 -18.33 -16.91 -7.57
C VAL A 211 -16.82 -16.85 -7.85
N ILE A 212 -16.25 -17.93 -8.38
CA ILE A 212 -14.83 -17.96 -8.79
C ILE A 212 -14.61 -16.98 -9.94
N ASN A 213 -15.48 -16.95 -10.94
CA ASN A 213 -15.39 -16.02 -12.06
C ASN A 213 -15.63 -14.58 -11.61
N ASP A 214 -16.60 -14.34 -10.73
CA ASP A 214 -16.85 -13.02 -10.16
C ASP A 214 -15.67 -12.57 -9.26
N TYR A 215 -15.02 -13.49 -8.54
CA TYR A 215 -13.81 -13.21 -7.78
C TYR A 215 -12.61 -12.94 -8.71
N VAL A 216 -12.41 -13.75 -9.73
CA VAL A 216 -11.37 -13.53 -10.76
C VAL A 216 -11.67 -12.25 -11.54
N ARG A 217 -12.93 -11.96 -11.83
CA ARG A 217 -13.40 -10.73 -12.46
C ARG A 217 -13.19 -9.55 -11.54
N ALA A 218 -13.53 -9.67 -10.27
CA ALA A 218 -13.29 -8.64 -9.25
C ALA A 218 -11.80 -8.44 -8.97
N ILE A 219 -10.98 -9.49 -8.99
CA ILE A 219 -9.51 -9.36 -8.99
C ILE A 219 -9.03 -8.68 -10.27
N ARG A 220 -9.58 -9.03 -11.42
CA ARG A 220 -9.30 -8.32 -12.69
C ARG A 220 -9.77 -6.87 -12.61
N GLU A 221 -11.00 -6.61 -12.20
CA GLU A 221 -11.55 -5.26 -12.05
C GLU A 221 -10.84 -4.47 -10.95
N SER A 222 -10.44 -5.08 -9.85
CA SER A 222 -9.57 -4.44 -8.85
C SER A 222 -8.14 -4.26 -9.35
N ARG A 223 -7.66 -5.10 -10.24
CA ARG A 223 -6.42 -4.87 -11.00
C ARG A 223 -6.54 -3.71 -11.99
N PHE A 224 -7.73 -3.48 -12.57
CA PHE A 224 -8.03 -2.31 -13.40
C PHE A 224 -8.39 -1.08 -12.57
N ALA A 225 -8.96 -1.25 -11.37
CA ALA A 225 -9.30 -0.17 -10.44
C ALA A 225 -8.17 0.21 -9.47
N GLY A 226 -6.99 -0.42 -9.57
CA GLY A 226 -5.86 -0.17 -8.69
C GLY A 226 -4.65 -1.02 -9.06
N TYR A 227 -3.74 -1.17 -8.12
CA TYR A 227 -2.55 -2.01 -8.24
C TYR A 227 -2.54 -3.06 -7.11
N TYR A 228 -1.82 -4.18 -7.32
CA TYR A 228 -1.63 -5.22 -6.31
C TYR A 228 -0.71 -4.73 -5.18
N GLY A 229 -0.86 -5.28 -3.97
CA GLY A 229 -0.03 -4.93 -2.83
C GLY A 229 -0.38 -3.57 -2.22
N GLY A 230 0.59 -2.88 -1.66
CA GLY A 230 0.41 -1.65 -0.87
C GLY A 230 -0.03 -1.93 0.56
N VAL A 231 -0.14 -0.87 1.35
CA VAL A 231 -0.54 -0.91 2.77
C VAL A 231 -1.51 0.22 3.07
N HIS A 232 -2.21 0.14 4.19
CA HIS A 232 -3.11 1.18 4.71
C HIS A 232 -2.58 1.64 6.08
N PRO A 233 -1.57 2.52 6.13
CA PRO A 233 -1.15 3.13 7.39
C PRO A 233 -2.24 4.08 7.90
N SER A 234 -2.24 4.35 9.21
CA SER A 234 -3.09 5.42 9.76
C SER A 234 -2.72 6.75 9.11
N GLU A 235 -3.70 7.45 8.57
CA GLU A 235 -3.47 8.62 7.72
C GLU A 235 -2.98 9.84 8.50
N LYS A 236 -3.49 10.05 9.72
CA LYS A 236 -3.09 11.14 10.62
C LYS A 236 -3.13 12.53 9.97
N LYS A 237 -3.96 12.72 8.95
CA LYS A 237 -4.10 14.00 8.23
C LYS A 237 -4.95 15.00 9.04
N GLU A 238 -5.81 14.50 9.91
CA GLU A 238 -6.64 15.28 10.83
C GLU A 238 -5.85 16.27 11.68
N LEU A 239 -4.54 16.05 11.86
CA LEU A 239 -3.68 16.95 12.63
C LEU A 239 -3.43 18.29 11.93
N SER A 240 -3.47 18.35 10.60
CA SER A 240 -3.15 19.55 9.82
C SER A 240 -4.09 19.84 8.64
N GLU A 241 -5.02 18.94 8.31
CA GLU A 241 -5.90 19.11 7.14
C GLU A 241 -6.87 20.29 7.23
N HIS A 242 -7.19 20.73 8.46
CA HIS A 242 -8.03 21.91 8.70
C HIS A 242 -7.24 23.18 8.99
N ALA A 243 -5.90 23.10 9.07
CA ALA A 243 -5.04 24.25 9.28
C ALA A 243 -4.91 25.06 7.98
N ALA A 244 -5.26 26.33 8.02
CA ALA A 244 -5.17 27.20 6.85
C ALA A 244 -3.75 27.24 6.27
N LEU A 245 -3.65 27.34 4.94
CA LEU A 245 -2.36 27.56 4.27
C LEU A 245 -1.91 28.99 4.49
N VAL A 246 -0.79 29.19 5.17
CA VAL A 246 -0.27 30.51 5.55
C VAL A 246 1.09 30.74 4.88
N ARG A 247 1.33 31.98 4.40
CA ARG A 247 2.66 32.38 3.93
C ARG A 247 3.60 32.54 5.13
N PHE A 248 4.67 31.76 5.17
CA PHE A 248 5.67 31.84 6.23
C PHE A 248 6.46 33.15 6.12
N PRO A 249 6.72 33.87 7.23
CA PRO A 249 7.59 35.04 7.22
C PRO A 249 8.96 34.74 6.63
N GLN A 250 9.54 35.70 5.93
CA GLN A 250 10.89 35.52 5.39
C GLN A 250 11.90 35.50 6.54
N PRO A 251 12.80 34.50 6.62
CA PRO A 251 13.83 34.47 7.64
C PRO A 251 14.94 35.50 7.38
N ASP A 252 15.69 35.85 8.42
CA ASP A 252 16.82 36.76 8.32
C ASP A 252 17.96 36.18 7.46
N THR A 253 18.05 34.85 7.39
CA THR A 253 19.07 34.15 6.61
C THR A 253 18.44 32.94 5.93
N VAL A 254 18.78 32.73 4.66
CA VAL A 254 18.45 31.50 3.93
C VAL A 254 19.72 30.74 3.56
N VAL A 255 19.67 29.42 3.67
CA VAL A 255 20.72 28.49 3.26
C VAL A 255 20.23 27.72 2.04
N ILE A 256 20.75 28.03 0.87
CA ILE A 256 20.25 27.45 -0.40
C ILE A 256 21.21 26.39 -0.92
N PRO A 257 20.86 25.08 -0.78
CA PRO A 257 21.72 23.98 -1.25
C PRO A 257 21.86 23.96 -2.76
N MET A 258 23.07 23.67 -3.24
CA MET A 258 23.34 23.48 -4.66
C MET A 258 22.89 22.10 -5.16
N SER A 259 22.57 21.18 -4.27
CA SER A 259 22.12 19.81 -4.56
C SER A 259 20.67 19.58 -4.11
N MET A 260 19.69 20.15 -4.80
CA MET A 260 18.24 19.99 -4.49
C MET A 260 17.50 19.13 -5.52
N HIS A 261 18.23 18.38 -6.36
CA HIS A 261 17.69 17.59 -7.47
C HIS A 261 18.51 16.32 -7.68
N LEU A 262 17.96 15.41 -8.47
CA LEU A 262 18.69 14.23 -8.92
C LEU A 262 19.72 14.64 -10.00
N GLY A 263 20.87 14.00 -9.98
CA GLY A 263 21.97 14.25 -10.94
C GLY A 263 23.10 15.12 -10.35
N ALA A 264 23.83 15.81 -11.20
CA ALA A 264 24.97 16.63 -10.80
C ALA A 264 24.50 17.88 -10.02
N PRO A 265 25.09 18.21 -8.86
CA PRO A 265 24.80 19.46 -8.16
C PRO A 265 25.02 20.69 -9.06
N ALA A 266 24.28 21.76 -8.83
CA ALA A 266 24.50 23.02 -9.50
C ALA A 266 25.84 23.65 -9.05
N ASN A 267 26.49 24.38 -9.96
CA ASN A 267 27.70 25.15 -9.64
C ASN A 267 27.31 26.56 -9.22
N PRO A 268 27.76 27.07 -8.06
CA PRO A 268 27.55 28.47 -7.70
C PRO A 268 28.13 29.40 -8.77
N ILE A 269 27.39 30.46 -9.10
CA ILE A 269 27.81 31.50 -10.06
C ILE A 269 27.85 32.88 -9.42
N VAL A 270 27.78 32.94 -8.10
CA VAL A 270 27.91 34.13 -7.28
C VAL A 270 29.09 33.99 -6.32
N ALA A 271 29.56 35.09 -5.76
CA ALA A 271 30.65 35.14 -4.78
C ALA A 271 30.17 35.74 -3.45
N VAL A 272 30.93 35.49 -2.39
CA VAL A 272 30.70 36.13 -1.08
C VAL A 272 30.85 37.65 -1.23
N GLY A 273 29.87 38.39 -0.74
CA GLY A 273 29.76 39.85 -0.87
C GLY A 273 28.81 40.30 -1.98
N ASP A 274 28.40 39.41 -2.89
CA ASP A 274 27.47 39.77 -3.98
C ASP A 274 26.07 40.13 -3.42
N GLN A 275 25.49 41.19 -4.01
CA GLN A 275 24.07 41.51 -3.77
C GLN A 275 23.23 40.73 -4.76
N VAL A 276 22.25 39.98 -4.23
CA VAL A 276 21.34 39.16 -5.04
C VAL A 276 19.88 39.60 -4.86
N LYS A 277 19.09 39.36 -5.86
CA LYS A 277 17.65 39.68 -5.89
C LYS A 277 16.79 38.44 -5.94
N VAL A 278 15.53 38.54 -5.52
CA VAL A 278 14.57 37.43 -5.57
C VAL A 278 14.42 36.91 -7.00
N GLY A 279 14.57 35.62 -7.18
CA GLY A 279 14.48 34.94 -8.49
C GLY A 279 15.75 35.04 -9.34
N GLN A 280 16.82 35.69 -8.86
CA GLN A 280 18.12 35.68 -9.54
C GLN A 280 18.72 34.26 -9.54
N LYS A 281 19.26 33.84 -10.68
CA LYS A 281 20.03 32.59 -10.76
C LYS A 281 21.33 32.75 -9.98
N ILE A 282 21.57 31.85 -9.02
CA ILE A 282 22.78 31.80 -8.16
C ILE A 282 23.58 30.52 -8.34
N GLY A 283 23.00 29.53 -9.02
CA GLY A 283 23.65 28.29 -9.36
C GLY A 283 23.27 27.82 -10.76
N GLU A 284 24.29 27.46 -11.57
CA GLU A 284 24.10 26.96 -12.91
C GLU A 284 24.09 25.44 -12.95
N ALA A 285 23.26 24.85 -13.81
CA ALA A 285 23.18 23.41 -13.99
C ALA A 285 24.52 22.83 -14.48
N ALA A 286 25.04 21.79 -13.82
CA ALA A 286 26.35 21.21 -14.12
C ALA A 286 26.32 20.06 -15.13
N GLY A 287 25.17 19.77 -15.78
CA GLY A 287 25.07 18.69 -16.75
C GLY A 287 23.66 18.46 -17.26
N PHE A 288 23.47 17.40 -18.08
CA PHE A 288 22.16 17.09 -18.66
C PHE A 288 21.09 16.75 -17.60
N ILE A 289 21.46 16.00 -16.57
CA ILE A 289 20.59 15.78 -15.40
C ILE A 289 21.09 16.70 -14.30
N SER A 290 20.60 17.92 -14.28
CA SER A 290 20.88 18.98 -13.32
C SER A 290 19.79 20.07 -13.45
N ALA A 291 19.72 21.00 -12.52
CA ALA A 291 18.78 22.12 -12.59
C ALA A 291 19.38 23.39 -11.97
N PRO A 292 19.11 24.57 -12.54
CA PRO A 292 19.52 25.84 -11.95
C PRO A 292 18.95 26.05 -10.54
N VAL A 293 19.64 26.87 -9.77
CA VAL A 293 19.26 27.27 -8.41
C VAL A 293 19.13 28.79 -8.34
N HIS A 294 18.10 29.30 -7.64
CA HIS A 294 17.77 30.72 -7.59
C HIS A 294 17.71 31.23 -6.16
N ALA A 295 18.01 32.50 -6.00
CA ALA A 295 17.86 33.21 -4.73
C ALA A 295 16.38 33.33 -4.37
N SER A 296 16.02 32.87 -3.19
CA SER A 296 14.65 32.91 -2.68
C SER A 296 14.32 34.23 -1.95
N VAL A 297 15.32 35.01 -1.57
CA VAL A 297 15.24 36.33 -0.96
C VAL A 297 16.18 37.30 -1.67
N SER A 298 16.01 38.61 -1.46
CA SER A 298 17.03 39.61 -1.81
C SER A 298 17.96 39.84 -0.63
N GLY A 299 19.22 40.18 -0.90
CA GLY A 299 20.18 40.40 0.17
C GLY A 299 21.63 40.14 -0.24
N THR A 300 22.50 39.87 0.73
CA THR A 300 23.95 39.70 0.52
C THR A 300 24.36 38.24 0.66
N VAL A 301 25.13 37.71 -0.26
CA VAL A 301 25.79 36.40 -0.13
C VAL A 301 26.87 36.50 0.96
N VAL A 302 26.66 35.86 2.10
CA VAL A 302 27.59 35.92 3.25
C VAL A 302 28.50 34.72 3.35
N ALA A 303 28.14 33.58 2.75
CA ALA A 303 29.00 32.40 2.71
C ALA A 303 28.63 31.47 1.52
N ILE A 304 29.63 30.70 1.05
CA ILE A 304 29.45 29.57 0.12
C ILE A 304 30.26 28.42 0.73
N GLU A 305 29.58 27.47 1.37
CA GLU A 305 30.23 26.45 2.20
C GLU A 305 29.36 25.20 2.38
N GLU A 306 29.92 24.14 2.96
CA GLU A 306 29.19 22.92 3.34
C GLU A 306 28.18 23.19 4.47
N ARG A 307 26.92 22.90 4.23
CA ARG A 307 25.82 23.07 5.20
C ARG A 307 25.00 21.78 5.33
N PRO A 308 24.30 21.59 6.45
CA PRO A 308 23.40 20.45 6.64
C PRO A 308 22.39 20.31 5.49
N HIS A 309 22.11 19.06 5.11
CA HIS A 309 21.19 18.73 4.03
C HIS A 309 20.16 17.68 4.50
N ALA A 310 18.88 17.89 4.24
CA ALA A 310 17.81 17.07 4.77
C ALA A 310 17.86 15.57 4.37
N ASN A 311 18.46 15.24 3.22
CA ASN A 311 18.51 13.87 2.68
C ASN A 311 19.94 13.26 2.63
N ARG A 312 20.95 14.06 2.95
CA ARG A 312 22.39 13.68 2.91
C ARG A 312 23.08 14.39 4.06
N GLY A 313 24.23 14.00 4.48
CA GLY A 313 24.92 14.65 5.59
C GLY A 313 25.06 16.17 5.41
N THR A 314 25.92 16.58 4.46
CA THR A 314 26.13 17.98 4.09
C THR A 314 26.15 18.15 2.56
N CYS A 315 26.08 19.38 2.09
CA CYS A 315 26.36 19.77 0.73
C CYS A 315 26.71 21.24 0.63
N LEU A 316 27.38 21.61 -0.46
CA LEU A 316 27.67 23.00 -0.78
C LEU A 316 26.37 23.83 -0.87
N ALA A 317 26.33 24.95 -0.18
CA ALA A 317 25.18 25.85 -0.15
C ALA A 317 25.61 27.31 -0.25
N VAL A 318 24.78 28.14 -0.84
CA VAL A 318 24.89 29.60 -0.82
C VAL A 318 24.08 30.13 0.34
N VAL A 319 24.69 30.87 1.23
CA VAL A 319 24.06 31.51 2.40
C VAL A 319 23.81 32.97 2.08
N ILE A 320 22.55 33.42 2.19
CA ILE A 320 22.14 34.79 1.89
C ILE A 320 21.56 35.42 3.15
N GLU A 321 22.14 36.53 3.59
CA GLU A 321 21.54 37.42 4.58
C GLU A 321 20.47 38.26 3.91
N ASN A 322 19.22 38.14 4.40
CA ASN A 322 18.05 38.76 3.80
C ASN A 322 17.98 40.25 4.15
N ASP A 323 17.84 41.11 3.17
CA ASP A 323 17.67 42.56 3.37
C ASP A 323 16.22 42.95 3.62
N HIS A 324 15.27 42.01 3.63
CA HIS A 324 13.83 42.16 3.80
C HIS A 324 13.14 43.12 2.79
N LYS A 325 13.86 43.56 1.75
CA LYS A 325 13.29 44.48 0.74
C LYS A 325 12.48 43.72 -0.32
N ASN A 326 12.71 42.42 -0.43
CA ASN A 326 12.07 41.54 -1.45
C ASN A 326 12.22 42.08 -2.88
N THR A 327 13.39 42.66 -3.19
CA THR A 327 13.69 43.22 -4.50
C THR A 327 13.76 42.09 -5.54
N VAL A 328 12.88 42.15 -6.55
CA VAL A 328 12.77 41.13 -7.58
C VAL A 328 13.78 41.38 -8.69
N HIS A 329 14.39 40.29 -9.20
CA HIS A 329 15.35 40.36 -10.30
C HIS A 329 14.65 40.69 -11.62
N GLU A 330 15.32 41.42 -12.50
CA GLU A 330 14.79 41.92 -13.77
C GLU A 330 14.39 40.82 -14.77
N SER A 331 14.97 39.65 -14.64
CA SER A 331 14.62 38.47 -15.48
C SER A 331 13.25 37.88 -15.16
N VAL A 332 12.69 38.21 -13.96
CA VAL A 332 11.37 37.75 -13.53
C VAL A 332 10.31 38.59 -14.23
N GLN A 333 9.91 38.12 -15.41
CA GLN A 333 8.88 38.75 -16.23
C GLN A 333 7.96 37.69 -16.80
N PRO A 334 6.65 37.94 -16.94
CA PRO A 334 5.72 37.07 -17.64
C PRO A 334 6.24 36.60 -18.97
N LYS A 335 6.02 35.33 -19.34
CA LYS A 335 6.56 34.73 -20.57
C LYS A 335 5.58 34.76 -21.75
N GLY A 336 4.39 35.31 -21.55
CA GLY A 336 3.33 35.41 -22.57
C GLY A 336 2.16 34.47 -22.29
N ALA A 337 1.18 34.47 -23.17
CA ALA A 337 0.05 33.57 -23.10
C ALA A 337 0.47 32.16 -23.50
N LEU A 338 -0.17 31.16 -22.86
CA LEU A 338 0.19 29.75 -23.10
C LEU A 338 -0.01 29.36 -24.57
N GLU A 339 -1.01 29.96 -25.24
CA GLU A 339 -1.36 29.70 -26.63
C GLU A 339 -0.22 30.09 -27.57
N ASP A 340 0.51 31.14 -27.24
CA ASP A 340 1.59 31.70 -28.07
C ASP A 340 2.94 30.98 -27.90
N LEU A 341 3.10 30.22 -26.80
CA LEU A 341 4.35 29.54 -26.50
C LEU A 341 4.47 28.20 -27.26
N THR A 342 5.58 27.99 -27.91
CA THR A 342 5.91 26.67 -28.49
C THR A 342 6.31 25.64 -27.41
N PRO A 343 6.20 24.33 -27.67
CA PRO A 343 6.68 23.30 -26.77
C PRO A 343 8.12 23.51 -26.30
N ASP A 344 9.04 23.83 -27.21
CA ASP A 344 10.44 24.06 -26.86
C ASP A 344 10.64 25.29 -25.96
N GLN A 345 9.88 26.37 -26.19
CA GLN A 345 9.91 27.54 -25.30
C GLN A 345 9.42 27.19 -23.89
N ILE A 346 8.36 26.39 -23.76
CA ILE A 346 7.87 25.94 -22.42
C ILE A 346 8.95 25.10 -21.75
N VAL A 347 9.59 24.17 -22.44
CA VAL A 347 10.71 23.37 -21.90
C VAL A 347 11.84 24.25 -21.39
N GLU A 348 12.24 25.27 -22.16
CA GLU A 348 13.32 26.18 -21.76
C GLU A 348 12.91 27.03 -20.55
N ILE A 349 11.67 27.53 -20.49
CA ILE A 349 11.15 28.25 -19.32
C ILE A 349 11.22 27.35 -18.07
N VAL A 350 10.77 26.07 -18.17
CA VAL A 350 10.77 25.11 -17.07
C VAL A 350 12.19 24.80 -16.60
N LYS A 351 13.14 24.66 -17.55
CA LYS A 351 14.55 24.41 -17.26
C LYS A 351 15.18 25.61 -16.56
N GLU A 352 15.07 26.80 -17.15
CA GLU A 352 15.64 28.03 -16.61
C GLU A 352 15.02 28.42 -15.27
N ALA A 353 13.75 28.12 -15.02
CA ALA A 353 13.12 28.29 -13.71
C ALA A 353 13.56 27.26 -12.65
N GLY A 354 14.44 26.33 -13.01
CA GLY A 354 14.97 25.33 -12.09
C GLY A 354 13.93 24.37 -11.52
N ILE A 355 12.86 24.07 -12.28
CA ILE A 355 11.75 23.25 -11.82
C ILE A 355 12.13 21.79 -11.86
N VAL A 356 11.90 21.12 -10.72
CA VAL A 356 12.16 19.69 -10.51
C VAL A 356 10.92 18.99 -9.99
N GLY A 357 10.90 17.66 -10.00
CA GLY A 357 9.83 16.86 -9.43
C GLY A 357 9.71 17.05 -7.91
N MET A 358 8.66 17.72 -7.44
CA MET A 358 8.50 18.12 -6.04
C MET A 358 7.83 17.07 -5.15
N GLY A 359 7.29 16.02 -5.74
CA GLY A 359 6.65 14.90 -5.03
C GLY A 359 7.53 13.66 -4.85
N GLY A 360 8.84 13.73 -5.11
CA GLY A 360 9.72 12.55 -5.04
C GLY A 360 11.20 12.89 -5.15
N ALA A 361 11.93 12.17 -6.02
CA ALA A 361 13.39 12.20 -6.10
C ALA A 361 14.01 13.50 -6.67
N GLY A 362 13.22 14.51 -7.00
CA GLY A 362 13.74 15.77 -7.52
C GLY A 362 14.30 15.66 -8.94
N PHE A 363 13.73 14.83 -9.81
CA PHE A 363 14.16 14.70 -11.18
C PHE A 363 13.85 15.99 -11.97
N PRO A 364 14.81 16.53 -12.76
CA PRO A 364 14.57 17.76 -13.53
C PRO A 364 13.37 17.64 -14.48
N THR A 365 12.39 18.53 -14.33
CA THR A 365 11.10 18.42 -15.03
C THR A 365 11.25 18.62 -16.54
N TYR A 366 12.15 19.48 -17.00
CA TYR A 366 12.39 19.71 -18.42
C TYR A 366 12.80 18.43 -19.18
N VAL A 367 13.50 17.50 -18.52
CA VAL A 367 13.86 16.21 -19.11
C VAL A 367 12.63 15.33 -19.32
N LYS A 368 11.69 15.33 -18.34
CA LYS A 368 10.41 14.61 -18.48
C LYS A 368 9.54 15.17 -19.60
N LEU A 369 9.64 16.46 -19.87
CA LEU A 369 8.87 17.16 -20.92
C LEU A 369 9.47 16.99 -22.32
N LYS A 370 10.65 16.35 -22.47
CA LYS A 370 11.23 15.91 -23.75
C LYS A 370 11.37 14.38 -23.80
N PRO A 371 10.27 13.62 -23.77
CA PRO A 371 10.32 12.16 -23.62
C PRO A 371 10.87 11.42 -24.84
N GLY A 372 10.97 12.05 -26.00
CA GLY A 372 11.42 11.42 -27.25
C GLY A 372 10.50 10.31 -27.79
N LYS A 373 9.31 10.17 -27.23
CA LYS A 373 8.29 9.16 -27.56
C LYS A 373 6.90 9.81 -27.57
N PRO A 374 5.93 9.29 -28.34
CA PRO A 374 4.55 9.78 -28.30
C PRO A 374 3.95 9.60 -26.90
N ILE A 375 3.30 10.66 -26.41
CA ILE A 375 2.63 10.68 -25.11
C ILE A 375 1.13 10.84 -25.35
N GLU A 376 0.35 9.95 -24.76
CA GLU A 376 -1.12 9.99 -24.78
C GLU A 376 -1.68 10.67 -23.53
N TYR A 377 -1.03 10.41 -22.36
CA TYR A 377 -1.51 10.88 -21.07
C TYR A 377 -0.50 11.76 -20.34
N VAL A 378 -0.97 12.89 -19.83
CA VAL A 378 -0.32 13.60 -18.72
C VAL A 378 -1.09 13.31 -17.44
N LEU A 379 -0.47 12.63 -16.48
CA LEU A 379 -1.08 12.29 -15.21
C LEU A 379 -0.58 13.25 -14.13
N LEU A 380 -1.50 13.97 -13.53
CA LEU A 380 -1.21 14.88 -12.43
C LEU A 380 -1.44 14.16 -11.11
N ASN A 381 -0.38 13.99 -10.34
CA ASN A 381 -0.39 13.30 -9.06
C ASN A 381 -0.76 14.25 -7.93
N GLY A 382 -2.03 14.18 -7.49
CA GLY A 382 -2.59 14.83 -6.30
C GLY A 382 -2.95 13.84 -5.20
N CYS A 383 -2.42 12.61 -5.24
CA CYS A 383 -2.77 11.57 -4.24
C CYS A 383 -2.31 11.93 -2.84
N GLU A 384 -1.06 12.41 -2.68
CA GLU A 384 -0.46 12.71 -1.37
C GLU A 384 -0.66 11.56 -0.36
N CYS A 385 -0.24 10.34 -0.77
CA CYS A 385 -0.48 9.10 -0.03
C CYS A 385 0.42 8.89 1.21
N GLU A 386 1.43 9.74 1.44
CA GLU A 386 2.18 9.75 2.69
C GLU A 386 1.28 10.17 3.84
N PRO A 387 1.23 9.41 4.96
CA PRO A 387 0.52 9.86 6.16
C PRO A 387 1.02 11.21 6.67
N TYR A 388 0.20 11.88 7.45
CA TYR A 388 0.42 13.20 8.06
C TYR A 388 0.43 14.39 7.08
N LEU A 389 0.91 14.21 5.84
CA LEU A 389 1.10 15.32 4.91
C LEU A 389 -0.21 15.80 4.31
N THR A 390 -0.38 17.12 4.25
CA THR A 390 -1.54 17.82 3.70
C THR A 390 -1.15 19.01 2.80
N ALA A 391 0.14 19.11 2.46
CA ALA A 391 0.70 20.21 1.65
C ALA A 391 0.11 20.25 0.22
N ASP A 392 0.05 19.10 -0.47
CA ASP A 392 -0.52 19.01 -1.82
C ASP A 392 -2.05 19.18 -1.80
N HIS A 393 -2.74 18.71 -0.74
CA HIS A 393 -4.17 18.95 -0.52
C HIS A 393 -4.49 20.44 -0.45
N HIS A 394 -3.82 21.19 0.44
CA HIS A 394 -4.01 22.64 0.57
C HIS A 394 -3.61 23.41 -0.69
N LEU A 395 -2.58 22.94 -1.39
CA LEU A 395 -2.17 23.52 -2.67
C LEU A 395 -3.28 23.37 -3.72
N LEU A 396 -3.92 22.19 -3.81
CA LEU A 396 -5.04 21.95 -4.72
C LEU A 396 -6.24 22.85 -4.42
N LEU A 397 -6.56 23.07 -3.14
CA LEU A 397 -7.67 23.94 -2.73
C LEU A 397 -7.37 25.41 -3.02
N THR A 398 -6.13 25.86 -2.80
CA THR A 398 -5.76 27.27 -2.90
C THR A 398 -5.40 27.71 -4.31
N PHE A 399 -4.72 26.84 -5.08
CA PHE A 399 -4.13 27.16 -6.39
C PHE A 399 -4.67 26.28 -7.53
N ALA A 400 -5.94 25.88 -7.44
CA ALA A 400 -6.57 24.98 -8.42
C ALA A 400 -6.39 25.47 -9.87
N ASP A 401 -6.56 26.77 -10.13
CA ASP A 401 -6.45 27.34 -11.49
C ASP A 401 -5.01 27.31 -12.01
N ASP A 402 -4.01 27.53 -11.14
CA ASP A 402 -2.61 27.43 -11.51
C ASP A 402 -2.19 25.98 -11.77
N VAL A 403 -2.72 25.04 -10.99
CA VAL A 403 -2.51 23.61 -11.20
C VAL A 403 -3.08 23.15 -12.53
N ILE A 404 -4.29 23.57 -12.88
CA ILE A 404 -4.93 23.27 -14.18
C ILE A 404 -4.13 23.89 -15.33
N PHE A 405 -3.74 25.17 -15.21
CA PHE A 405 -2.91 25.86 -16.20
C PHE A 405 -1.58 25.12 -16.44
N GLY A 406 -0.88 24.73 -15.37
CA GLY A 406 0.38 23.99 -15.49
C GLY A 406 0.18 22.61 -16.12
N LEU A 407 -0.95 21.92 -15.87
CA LEU A 407 -1.31 20.69 -16.56
C LEU A 407 -1.50 20.93 -18.07
N GLN A 408 -2.21 21.99 -18.45
CA GLN A 408 -2.37 22.37 -19.86
C GLN A 408 -1.01 22.67 -20.53
N ALA A 409 -0.12 23.37 -19.81
CA ALA A 409 1.24 23.62 -20.29
C ALA A 409 2.04 22.31 -20.52
N MET A 410 1.94 21.35 -19.58
CA MET A 410 2.58 20.03 -19.76
C MET A 410 1.98 19.28 -20.94
N MET A 411 0.63 19.25 -21.08
CA MET A 411 -0.06 18.59 -22.20
C MET A 411 0.39 19.18 -23.53
N LYS A 412 0.39 20.50 -23.65
CA LYS A 412 0.87 21.21 -24.87
C LYS A 412 2.33 20.84 -25.20
N THR A 413 3.18 20.79 -24.18
CA THR A 413 4.61 20.52 -24.35
C THR A 413 4.88 19.13 -24.93
N VAL A 414 4.17 18.11 -24.43
CA VAL A 414 4.38 16.70 -24.86
C VAL A 414 3.42 16.25 -25.96
N GLY A 415 2.50 17.13 -26.40
CA GLY A 415 1.50 16.81 -27.42
C GLY A 415 0.44 15.82 -26.96
N ALA A 416 0.14 15.74 -25.65
CA ALA A 416 -0.85 14.82 -25.12
C ALA A 416 -2.27 15.39 -25.20
N GLU A 417 -3.22 14.55 -25.61
CA GLU A 417 -4.64 14.92 -25.69
C GLU A 417 -5.38 14.73 -24.37
N LYS A 418 -4.84 13.91 -23.45
CA LYS A 418 -5.48 13.55 -22.18
C LYS A 418 -4.66 13.99 -20.97
N GLY A 419 -5.28 14.81 -20.14
CA GLY A 419 -4.80 15.23 -18.83
C GLY A 419 -5.67 14.66 -17.71
N VAL A 420 -5.11 13.93 -16.77
CA VAL A 420 -5.87 13.30 -15.69
C VAL A 420 -5.33 13.75 -14.34
N ILE A 421 -6.16 14.44 -13.54
CA ILE A 421 -5.83 14.82 -12.17
C ILE A 421 -6.26 13.69 -11.26
N VAL A 422 -5.31 13.04 -10.58
CA VAL A 422 -5.60 11.89 -9.72
C VAL A 422 -5.53 12.30 -8.26
N ILE A 423 -6.63 12.10 -7.53
CA ILE A 423 -6.78 12.49 -6.13
C ILE A 423 -7.33 11.29 -5.35
N GLU A 424 -6.84 11.07 -4.13
CA GLU A 424 -7.38 10.02 -3.26
C GLU A 424 -8.73 10.43 -2.67
N ASP A 425 -9.60 9.43 -2.43
CA ASP A 425 -10.99 9.60 -1.96
C ASP A 425 -11.11 10.16 -0.53
N ASN A 426 -10.00 10.34 0.17
CA ASN A 426 -9.92 11.06 1.45
C ASN A 426 -9.84 12.60 1.31
N LYS A 427 -9.96 13.14 0.09
CA LYS A 427 -9.94 14.59 -0.20
C LYS A 427 -11.19 15.00 -1.02
N PRO A 428 -12.41 14.82 -0.47
CA PRO A 428 -13.65 15.04 -1.22
C PRO A 428 -13.82 16.49 -1.67
N ASP A 429 -13.37 17.45 -0.88
CA ASP A 429 -13.38 18.88 -1.17
C ASP A 429 -12.52 19.24 -2.39
N ALA A 430 -11.31 18.71 -2.48
CA ALA A 430 -10.43 18.92 -3.64
C ALA A 430 -10.99 18.22 -4.89
N ILE A 431 -11.59 17.03 -4.75
CA ILE A 431 -12.24 16.32 -5.85
C ILE A 431 -13.41 17.14 -6.39
N GLU A 432 -14.30 17.64 -5.53
CA GLU A 432 -15.45 18.46 -5.91
C GLU A 432 -15.00 19.74 -6.62
N LEU A 433 -14.08 20.50 -6.00
CA LEU A 433 -13.54 21.75 -6.55
C LEU A 433 -12.94 21.55 -7.94
N LEU A 434 -12.04 20.57 -8.09
CA LEU A 434 -11.34 20.35 -9.36
C LEU A 434 -12.25 19.78 -10.43
N THR A 435 -13.19 18.89 -10.06
CA THR A 435 -14.20 18.37 -11.00
C THR A 435 -15.05 19.51 -11.58
N ALA A 436 -15.48 20.44 -10.72
CA ALA A 436 -16.23 21.63 -11.17
C ALA A 436 -15.38 22.53 -12.08
N LYS A 437 -14.10 22.76 -11.75
CA LYS A 437 -13.22 23.64 -12.52
C LYS A 437 -12.80 23.06 -13.89
N VAL A 438 -12.65 21.75 -13.99
CA VAL A 438 -12.31 21.12 -15.28
C VAL A 438 -13.54 20.81 -16.15
N ALA A 439 -14.74 20.99 -15.60
CA ALA A 439 -15.97 20.78 -16.37
C ALA A 439 -15.98 21.68 -17.62
N GLY A 440 -15.98 21.06 -18.79
CA GLY A 440 -15.95 21.78 -20.08
C GLY A 440 -14.53 22.05 -20.63
N LEU A 441 -13.46 21.72 -19.91
CA LEU A 441 -12.11 21.75 -20.47
C LEU A 441 -11.86 20.48 -21.28
N PRO A 442 -11.54 20.60 -22.59
CA PRO A 442 -11.38 19.44 -23.44
C PRO A 442 -10.16 18.60 -23.01
N GLY A 443 -10.34 17.29 -22.91
CA GLY A 443 -9.26 16.35 -22.64
C GLY A 443 -8.76 16.32 -21.19
N ILE A 444 -9.37 17.07 -20.25
CA ILE A 444 -8.97 17.07 -18.84
C ILE A 444 -10.09 16.47 -17.98
N GLU A 445 -9.71 15.54 -17.10
CA GLU A 445 -10.64 14.91 -16.16
C GLU A 445 -10.02 14.72 -14.77
N VAL A 446 -10.88 14.54 -13.77
CA VAL A 446 -10.50 14.16 -12.41
C VAL A 446 -10.76 12.67 -12.20
N CYS A 447 -9.75 11.94 -11.76
CA CYS A 447 -9.84 10.52 -11.42
C CYS A 447 -9.70 10.33 -9.91
N THR A 448 -10.76 9.84 -9.26
CA THR A 448 -10.71 9.48 -7.85
C THR A 448 -10.01 8.13 -7.67
N ALA A 449 -8.99 8.08 -6.83
CA ALA A 449 -8.30 6.87 -6.44
C ALA A 449 -8.65 6.48 -5.00
N LYS A 450 -8.62 5.18 -4.71
CA LYS A 450 -8.79 4.71 -3.33
C LYS A 450 -7.58 5.09 -2.49
N THR A 451 -7.82 5.58 -1.28
CA THR A 451 -6.77 5.87 -0.30
C THR A 451 -5.99 4.59 0.01
N LYS A 452 -4.74 4.57 -0.40
CA LYS A 452 -3.84 3.42 -0.25
C LYS A 452 -2.39 3.84 -0.48
N TYR A 453 -1.48 3.39 0.34
CA TYR A 453 -0.05 3.66 0.15
C TYR A 453 0.65 2.51 -0.63
N PRO A 454 1.48 2.77 -1.66
CA PRO A 454 1.86 4.07 -2.23
C PRO A 454 1.08 4.44 -3.51
N GLN A 455 -0.13 4.95 -3.41
CA GLN A 455 -0.99 5.33 -4.55
C GLN A 455 -0.33 6.40 -5.43
N GLY A 456 0.36 7.36 -4.80
CA GLY A 456 1.09 8.43 -5.52
C GLY A 456 2.40 7.99 -6.16
N ALA A 457 2.82 6.74 -6.07
CA ALA A 457 3.99 6.28 -6.80
C ALA A 457 3.71 6.25 -8.31
N GLU A 458 4.59 6.86 -9.09
CA GLU A 458 4.42 7.11 -10.55
C GLU A 458 3.94 5.87 -11.31
N LYS A 459 4.58 4.70 -11.11
CA LYS A 459 4.20 3.44 -11.78
C LYS A 459 2.82 2.93 -11.33
N MET A 460 2.46 3.16 -10.07
CA MET A 460 1.15 2.76 -9.52
C MET A 460 0.05 3.66 -10.06
N LEU A 461 0.33 4.96 -10.15
CA LEU A 461 -0.58 5.94 -10.73
C LEU A 461 -0.90 5.62 -12.20
N ILE A 462 0.13 5.35 -13.01
CA ILE A 462 -0.02 4.93 -14.41
C ILE A 462 -0.91 3.69 -14.51
N LYS A 463 -0.60 2.66 -13.72
CA LYS A 463 -1.40 1.42 -13.71
C LYS A 463 -2.84 1.68 -13.32
N ARG A 464 -3.07 2.56 -12.31
CA ARG A 464 -4.41 2.92 -11.84
C ARG A 464 -5.25 3.59 -12.92
N VAL A 465 -4.68 4.56 -13.65
CA VAL A 465 -5.42 5.37 -14.61
C VAL A 465 -5.52 4.68 -15.96
N THR A 466 -4.43 4.11 -16.46
CA THR A 466 -4.36 3.61 -17.85
C THR A 466 -4.44 2.09 -17.97
N GLY A 467 -4.33 1.35 -16.85
CA GLY A 467 -4.16 -0.11 -16.86
C GLY A 467 -2.79 -0.59 -17.35
N ARG A 468 -1.93 0.31 -17.84
CA ARG A 468 -0.62 -0.01 -18.41
C ARG A 468 0.41 -0.26 -17.30
N MET A 469 1.33 -1.18 -17.56
CA MET A 469 2.46 -1.46 -16.66
C MET A 469 3.75 -0.96 -17.27
N VAL A 470 4.45 -0.09 -16.57
CA VAL A 470 5.80 0.34 -16.97
C VAL A 470 6.74 -0.86 -16.88
N PRO A 471 7.42 -1.26 -17.97
CA PRO A 471 8.27 -2.44 -17.98
C PRO A 471 9.47 -2.32 -17.02
N SER A 472 10.09 -3.46 -16.71
CA SER A 472 11.32 -3.49 -15.89
C SER A 472 12.42 -2.66 -16.57
N GLY A 473 13.04 -1.75 -15.79
CA GLY A 473 14.03 -0.80 -16.31
C GLY A 473 13.45 0.32 -17.19
N GLY A 474 12.14 0.29 -17.50
CA GLY A 474 11.49 1.26 -18.35
C GLY A 474 11.06 2.54 -17.62
N LEU A 475 10.67 3.54 -18.42
CA LEU A 475 10.19 4.85 -18.00
C LEU A 475 8.69 5.01 -18.30
N PRO A 476 7.98 5.94 -17.66
CA PRO A 476 6.58 6.27 -17.98
C PRO A 476 6.31 6.52 -19.45
N ALA A 477 7.23 7.16 -20.16
CA ALA A 477 7.14 7.42 -21.59
C ALA A 477 7.06 6.15 -22.45
N ASP A 478 7.59 5.00 -21.98
CA ASP A 478 7.51 3.71 -22.68
C ASP A 478 6.08 3.17 -22.77
N VAL A 479 5.20 3.71 -21.95
CA VAL A 479 3.77 3.39 -21.96
C VAL A 479 2.89 4.60 -22.30
N GLY A 480 3.49 5.62 -22.96
CA GLY A 480 2.78 6.81 -23.44
C GLY A 480 2.31 7.76 -22.32
N CYS A 481 2.99 7.80 -21.19
CA CYS A 481 2.61 8.61 -20.04
C CYS A 481 3.72 9.57 -19.60
N VAL A 482 3.32 10.76 -19.14
CA VAL A 482 4.16 11.67 -18.35
C VAL A 482 3.44 11.93 -17.03
N VAL A 483 4.17 11.87 -15.91
CA VAL A 483 3.60 12.10 -14.57
C VAL A 483 4.22 13.36 -13.95
N GLY A 484 3.37 14.27 -13.49
CA GLY A 484 3.73 15.47 -12.72
C GLY A 484 3.10 15.46 -11.34
N ASN A 485 3.78 16.02 -10.34
CA ASN A 485 3.17 16.30 -9.03
C ASN A 485 2.47 17.68 -9.07
N VAL A 486 1.41 17.87 -8.27
CA VAL A 486 0.63 19.14 -8.24
C VAL A 486 1.49 20.36 -7.90
N SER A 487 2.44 20.24 -6.98
CA SER A 487 3.36 21.34 -6.63
C SER A 487 4.29 21.70 -7.79
N THR A 488 4.79 20.68 -8.53
CA THR A 488 5.60 20.89 -9.74
C THR A 488 4.79 21.63 -10.83
N THR A 489 3.54 21.24 -10.99
CA THR A 489 2.65 21.80 -12.01
C THR A 489 2.30 23.26 -11.69
N LYS A 490 2.06 23.59 -10.42
CA LYS A 490 1.90 24.98 -9.95
C LYS A 490 3.15 25.82 -10.22
N ALA A 491 4.35 25.25 -9.97
CA ALA A 491 5.59 25.97 -10.25
C ALA A 491 5.79 26.26 -11.76
N ILE A 492 5.31 25.37 -12.65
CA ILE A 492 5.29 25.62 -14.10
C ILE A 492 4.38 26.82 -14.43
N ALA A 493 3.21 26.87 -13.80
CA ALA A 493 2.30 28.00 -13.97
C ALA A 493 2.93 29.33 -13.52
N ASP A 494 3.59 29.36 -12.37
CA ASP A 494 4.31 30.54 -11.87
C ASP A 494 5.38 31.00 -12.87
N ALA A 495 6.20 30.07 -13.35
CA ALA A 495 7.28 30.38 -14.27
C ALA A 495 6.77 30.99 -15.60
N ILE A 496 5.60 30.55 -16.10
CA ILE A 496 5.00 31.08 -17.32
C ILE A 496 4.27 32.38 -17.05
N LYS A 497 3.37 32.42 -16.05
CA LYS A 497 2.49 33.55 -15.78
C LYS A 497 3.23 34.77 -15.24
N THR A 498 4.22 34.56 -14.40
CA THR A 498 4.93 35.61 -13.66
C THR A 498 6.42 35.70 -13.99
N GLY A 499 6.98 34.66 -14.58
CA GLY A 499 8.43 34.49 -14.76
C GLY A 499 9.17 34.08 -13.48
N MET A 500 8.48 33.83 -12.38
CA MET A 500 9.10 33.48 -11.11
C MET A 500 9.66 32.06 -11.15
N PRO A 501 10.96 31.87 -10.92
CA PRO A 501 11.53 30.52 -10.82
C PRO A 501 11.10 29.81 -9.53
N LEU A 502 11.45 28.53 -9.39
CA LEU A 502 11.11 27.73 -8.23
C LEU A 502 11.92 28.16 -7.00
N ILE A 503 11.37 29.08 -6.23
CA ILE A 503 11.98 29.67 -5.02
C ILE A 503 11.15 29.47 -3.75
N GLU A 504 9.96 28.92 -3.86
CA GLU A 504 9.09 28.62 -2.72
C GLU A 504 8.31 27.33 -2.93
N ARG A 505 7.80 26.77 -1.86
CA ARG A 505 6.95 25.59 -1.91
C ARG A 505 5.98 25.54 -0.73
N VAL A 506 4.93 24.70 -0.85
CA VAL A 506 4.05 24.36 0.27
C VAL A 506 4.69 23.22 1.07
N THR A 507 4.71 23.35 2.40
CA THR A 507 5.30 22.38 3.34
C THR A 507 4.38 22.22 4.55
N SER A 508 4.06 20.97 4.94
CA SER A 508 3.35 20.66 6.19
C SER A 508 4.33 20.55 7.34
N VAL A 509 3.98 21.10 8.51
CA VAL A 509 4.68 20.85 9.78
C VAL A 509 3.67 20.19 10.70
N THR A 510 3.86 18.91 11.05
CA THR A 510 2.83 18.09 11.70
C THR A 510 3.42 16.92 12.48
N GLY A 511 2.58 16.08 13.05
CA GLY A 511 2.94 14.95 13.88
C GLY A 511 2.39 15.09 15.28
N GLU A 512 2.33 14.01 16.03
CA GLU A 512 1.78 13.98 17.38
C GLU A 512 2.53 14.89 18.37
N TYR A 513 3.78 15.21 18.03
CA TYR A 513 4.66 16.00 18.91
C TYR A 513 4.97 17.40 18.38
N ILE A 514 4.21 17.89 17.42
CA ILE A 514 4.20 19.31 17.03
C ILE A 514 3.08 20.01 17.79
N ALA A 515 3.39 21.07 18.52
CA ALA A 515 2.42 21.75 19.41
C ALA A 515 1.21 22.31 18.65
N LYS A 516 1.44 22.89 17.47
CA LYS A 516 0.40 23.50 16.60
C LYS A 516 0.69 23.16 15.14
N PRO A 517 0.27 21.99 14.64
CA PRO A 517 0.46 21.63 13.24
C PRO A 517 -0.10 22.65 12.26
N GLY A 518 0.58 22.83 11.11
CA GLY A 518 0.17 23.82 10.11
C GLY A 518 0.74 23.57 8.72
N ASN A 519 0.23 24.30 7.73
CA ASN A 519 0.67 24.27 6.34
C ASN A 519 1.17 25.64 5.92
N PHE A 520 2.33 25.69 5.30
CA PHE A 520 3.02 26.94 5.00
C PHE A 520 3.51 27.02 3.57
N ILE A 521 3.40 28.23 2.95
CA ILE A 521 4.15 28.59 1.74
C ILE A 521 5.49 29.12 2.22
N VAL A 522 6.57 28.40 1.94
CA VAL A 522 7.90 28.63 2.51
C VAL A 522 8.90 28.97 1.42
N ARG A 523 9.75 29.97 1.65
CA ARG A 523 10.92 30.25 0.81
C ARG A 523 11.94 29.12 0.93
N ILE A 524 12.46 28.65 -0.21
CA ILE A 524 13.53 27.64 -0.24
C ILE A 524 14.76 28.22 0.46
N GLY A 525 15.40 27.41 1.31
CA GLY A 525 16.52 27.84 2.13
C GLY A 525 16.15 28.23 3.56
N THR A 526 14.87 28.35 3.89
CA THR A 526 14.41 28.60 5.29
C THR A 526 14.83 27.42 6.17
N PRO A 527 15.48 27.63 7.32
CA PRO A 527 15.80 26.56 8.25
C PRO A 527 14.56 25.82 8.76
N ALA A 528 14.61 24.50 8.84
CA ALA A 528 13.48 23.71 9.35
C ALA A 528 13.12 24.08 10.80
N GLN A 529 14.11 24.45 11.61
CA GLN A 529 13.91 24.91 12.98
C GLN A 529 12.92 26.08 13.06
N ALA A 530 13.05 27.05 12.16
CA ALA A 530 12.17 28.24 12.16
C ALA A 530 10.68 27.87 11.97
N LEU A 531 10.38 26.85 11.14
CA LEU A 531 9.03 26.36 10.93
C LEU A 531 8.51 25.62 12.18
N VAL A 532 9.36 24.80 12.78
CA VAL A 532 9.01 24.05 14.00
C VAL A 532 8.72 25.01 15.14
N ASP A 533 9.53 26.05 15.31
CA ASP A 533 9.35 27.09 16.35
C ASP A 533 8.04 27.86 16.14
N ALA A 534 7.72 28.22 14.91
CA ALA A 534 6.44 28.89 14.58
C ALA A 534 5.22 28.00 14.87
N CYS A 535 5.41 26.69 14.85
CA CYS A 535 4.41 25.70 15.26
C CYS A 535 4.39 25.46 16.78
N GLY A 536 5.08 26.25 17.59
CA GLY A 536 5.14 26.14 19.05
C GLY A 536 6.13 25.09 19.56
N GLY A 537 7.00 24.59 18.68
CA GLY A 537 8.06 23.63 19.02
C GLY A 537 7.63 22.17 19.07
N ILE A 538 8.57 21.34 19.50
CA ILE A 538 8.38 19.90 19.74
C ILE A 538 8.01 19.71 21.21
N THR A 539 6.93 18.99 21.48
CA THR A 539 6.31 18.85 22.82
C THR A 539 6.90 17.75 23.70
N ALA A 540 7.77 16.90 23.17
CA ALA A 540 8.39 15.80 23.90
C ALA A 540 9.85 15.58 23.48
N GLU A 541 10.68 15.07 24.41
CA GLU A 541 12.03 14.63 24.13
C GLU A 541 12.06 13.20 23.56
N GLY A 542 13.13 12.85 22.84
CA GLY A 542 13.34 11.50 22.32
C GLY A 542 12.48 11.12 21.13
N VAL A 543 11.76 12.08 20.53
CA VAL A 543 10.94 11.86 19.34
C VAL A 543 11.80 11.81 18.06
N THR A 544 11.28 11.15 17.04
CA THR A 544 11.90 11.15 15.72
C THR A 544 11.33 12.28 14.86
N VAL A 545 12.22 13.17 14.41
CA VAL A 545 11.86 14.19 13.40
C VAL A 545 12.28 13.69 12.01
N LYS A 546 11.36 13.83 11.03
CA LYS A 546 11.66 13.48 9.63
C LYS A 546 11.36 14.66 8.71
N ALA A 547 12.19 14.82 7.69
CA ALA A 547 11.86 15.61 6.50
C ALA A 547 11.14 14.70 5.50
N GLY A 548 9.91 15.07 5.11
CA GLY A 548 8.98 14.24 4.36
C GLY A 548 8.02 13.45 5.24
N GLY A 549 7.30 12.47 4.67
CA GLY A 549 6.36 11.64 5.40
C GLY A 549 7.00 10.50 6.19
N PRO A 550 6.22 9.72 6.95
CA PRO A 550 6.76 8.68 7.82
C PRO A 550 7.33 7.50 7.05
N MET A 551 6.85 7.26 5.82
CA MET A 551 7.22 6.09 5.03
C MET A 551 8.53 6.31 4.26
N MET A 552 8.64 7.39 3.48
CA MET A 552 9.82 7.65 2.63
C MET A 552 10.71 8.79 3.13
N GLY A 553 10.28 9.54 4.13
CA GLY A 553 11.03 10.66 4.69
C GLY A 553 12.35 10.25 5.35
N PHE A 554 13.21 11.23 5.54
CA PHE A 554 14.55 11.07 6.11
C PHE A 554 14.59 11.59 7.54
N VAL A 555 15.13 10.79 8.46
CA VAL A 555 15.34 11.20 9.85
C VAL A 555 16.33 12.36 9.89
N GLN A 556 15.95 13.43 10.58
CA GLN A 556 16.78 14.61 10.77
C GLN A 556 17.63 14.47 12.03
N LYS A 557 18.93 14.69 11.90
CA LYS A 557 19.85 14.77 13.04
C LYS A 557 19.89 16.18 13.62
N THR A 558 19.57 17.17 12.84
CA THR A 558 19.49 18.59 13.21
C THR A 558 18.35 19.24 12.40
N LEU A 559 17.74 20.24 12.97
CA LEU A 559 16.72 21.08 12.30
C LEU A 559 17.34 22.30 11.57
N ASP A 560 18.68 22.41 11.53
CA ASP A 560 19.37 23.43 10.74
C ASP A 560 19.30 23.17 9.24
N ALA A 561 18.97 21.93 8.84
CA ALA A 561 18.78 21.61 7.46
C ALA A 561 17.65 22.47 6.84
N PRO A 562 17.89 23.12 5.68
CA PRO A 562 16.95 24.04 5.09
C PRO A 562 15.80 23.32 4.37
N ILE A 563 14.67 24.03 4.20
CA ILE A 563 13.61 23.65 3.27
C ILE A 563 14.16 23.71 1.84
N MET A 564 14.04 22.57 1.15
CA MET A 564 14.50 22.39 -0.23
C MET A 564 13.33 22.26 -1.20
N LYS A 565 13.60 22.23 -2.51
CA LYS A 565 12.59 22.00 -3.56
C LYS A 565 11.72 20.77 -3.30
N GLY A 566 12.27 19.71 -2.70
CA GLY A 566 11.59 18.45 -2.37
C GLY A 566 10.95 18.34 -0.99
N SER A 567 11.09 19.33 -0.10
CA SER A 567 10.68 19.25 1.32
C SER A 567 9.17 19.47 1.50
N ASN A 568 8.35 18.45 1.28
CA ASN A 568 6.88 18.53 1.40
C ASN A 568 6.35 18.46 2.83
N GLY A 569 7.19 18.11 3.83
CA GLY A 569 6.79 18.12 5.23
C GLY A 569 7.94 17.98 6.21
N ILE A 570 7.66 18.38 7.44
CA ILE A 570 8.45 18.10 8.64
C ILE A 570 7.48 17.44 9.60
N ILE A 571 7.80 16.24 10.07
CA ILE A 571 6.96 15.50 11.00
C ILE A 571 7.73 15.14 12.27
N ALA A 572 7.11 15.31 13.44
CA ALA A 572 7.63 14.85 14.73
C ALA A 572 6.72 13.72 15.25
N ILE A 573 7.24 12.51 15.30
CA ILE A 573 6.50 11.27 15.59
C ILE A 573 7.25 10.41 16.60
N ASP A 574 6.58 9.39 17.14
CA ASP A 574 7.21 8.38 18.00
C ASP A 574 8.46 7.77 17.36
N THR A 575 9.47 7.58 18.19
CA THR A 575 10.63 6.79 17.80
C THR A 575 10.30 5.31 17.85
N ASP A 576 10.20 4.63 16.69
CA ASP A 576 10.09 3.17 16.64
C ASP A 576 11.44 2.54 16.98
N ILE A 577 11.66 2.25 18.26
CA ILE A 577 12.86 1.60 18.80
C ILE A 577 12.74 0.07 18.83
N THR A 578 11.75 -0.50 18.16
CA THR A 578 11.53 -1.95 18.16
C THR A 578 12.72 -2.66 17.54
N GLU A 579 13.39 -3.51 18.32
CA GLU A 579 14.53 -4.29 17.88
C GLU A 579 14.15 -5.26 16.76
N ALA A 580 15.00 -5.31 15.72
CA ALA A 580 14.81 -6.24 14.62
C ALA A 580 15.03 -7.68 15.08
N LYS A 581 14.06 -8.55 14.78
CA LYS A 581 14.11 -9.98 15.06
C LYS A 581 14.39 -10.80 13.79
N PRO A 582 14.87 -12.03 13.92
CA PRO A 582 15.06 -12.93 12.78
C PRO A 582 13.77 -13.09 11.97
N CYS A 583 13.92 -13.21 10.65
CA CYS A 583 12.80 -13.37 9.73
C CYS A 583 12.04 -14.68 9.99
N ILE A 584 10.74 -14.60 10.28
CA ILE A 584 9.85 -15.76 10.49
C ILE A 584 9.28 -16.34 9.19
N LYS A 585 9.72 -15.87 8.03
CA LYS A 585 9.32 -16.34 6.68
C LYS A 585 7.79 -16.30 6.43
N CYS A 586 7.07 -15.33 7.02
CA CYS A 586 5.61 -15.24 6.91
C CYS A 586 5.10 -14.80 5.52
N GLY A 587 5.94 -14.29 4.62
CA GLY A 587 5.57 -13.86 3.28
C GLY A 587 4.90 -12.49 3.15
N ARG A 588 4.44 -11.85 4.25
CA ARG A 588 3.70 -10.58 4.21
C ARG A 588 4.38 -9.48 3.40
N CYS A 589 5.72 -9.41 3.43
CA CYS A 589 6.49 -8.43 2.65
C CYS A 589 6.37 -8.66 1.13
N VAL A 590 6.10 -9.89 0.69
CA VAL A 590 5.83 -10.23 -0.72
C VAL A 590 4.42 -9.80 -1.09
N ASP A 591 3.43 -10.11 -0.23
CA ASP A 591 2.01 -9.82 -0.48
C ASP A 591 1.74 -8.32 -0.64
N VAL A 592 2.46 -7.47 0.10
CA VAL A 592 2.27 -6.01 0.03
C VAL A 592 3.18 -5.32 -0.98
N CYS A 593 4.05 -6.04 -1.68
CA CYS A 593 4.95 -5.38 -2.62
C CYS A 593 4.20 -4.92 -3.87
N PRO A 594 4.05 -3.58 -4.11
CA PRO A 594 3.30 -3.08 -5.26
C PRO A 594 4.02 -3.34 -6.59
N MET A 595 5.33 -3.66 -6.53
CA MET A 595 6.15 -4.05 -7.69
C MET A 595 6.23 -5.57 -7.88
N GLU A 596 5.46 -6.35 -7.10
CA GLU A 596 5.41 -7.82 -7.16
C GLU A 596 6.80 -8.48 -6.98
N LEU A 597 7.69 -7.80 -6.25
CA LEU A 597 9.02 -8.30 -5.91
C LEU A 597 8.97 -9.23 -4.69
N LYS A 598 10.12 -9.85 -4.38
CA LYS A 598 10.24 -10.80 -3.26
C LYS A 598 11.20 -10.28 -2.17
N PRO A 599 10.80 -9.28 -1.36
CA PRO A 599 11.68 -8.64 -0.37
C PRO A 599 12.32 -9.63 0.62
N LEU A 600 11.62 -10.69 0.95
CA LEU A 600 12.15 -11.75 1.80
C LEU A 600 13.40 -12.44 1.20
N ARG A 601 13.46 -12.57 -0.14
CA ARG A 601 14.66 -13.12 -0.83
C ARG A 601 15.79 -12.12 -0.82
N PHE A 602 15.49 -10.84 -1.02
CA PHE A 602 16.50 -9.77 -0.91
C PHE A 602 17.12 -9.73 0.49
N ALA A 603 16.31 -9.91 1.55
CA ALA A 603 16.86 -10.02 2.89
C ALA A 603 17.87 -11.16 3.01
N LYS A 604 17.52 -12.36 2.51
CA LYS A 604 18.43 -13.51 2.51
C LYS A 604 19.67 -13.27 1.67
N TYR A 605 19.54 -12.68 0.49
CA TYR A 605 20.65 -12.41 -0.40
C TYR A 605 21.62 -11.38 0.20
N ALA A 606 21.11 -10.37 0.92
CA ALA A 606 21.96 -9.43 1.65
C ALA A 606 22.75 -10.12 2.75
N ASP A 607 22.14 -11.01 3.52
CA ASP A 607 22.77 -11.75 4.61
C ASP A 607 23.83 -12.76 4.10
N THR A 608 23.81 -13.13 2.83
CA THR A 608 24.74 -14.07 2.17
C THR A 608 25.58 -13.41 1.08
N GLU A 609 25.51 -12.08 0.94
CA GLU A 609 26.21 -11.28 -0.09
C GLU A 609 25.99 -11.80 -1.52
N ASN A 610 24.84 -12.43 -1.78
CA ASN A 610 24.49 -12.96 -3.09
C ASN A 610 23.93 -11.84 -4.01
N TRP A 611 24.82 -11.00 -4.52
CA TRP A 611 24.46 -9.84 -5.37
C TRP A 611 23.88 -10.27 -6.72
N GLU A 612 24.28 -11.40 -7.28
CA GLU A 612 23.71 -11.96 -8.51
C GLU A 612 22.23 -12.36 -8.30
N GLY A 613 21.87 -12.88 -7.12
CA GLY A 613 20.50 -13.14 -6.73
C GLY A 613 19.64 -11.87 -6.73
N PHE A 614 20.17 -10.74 -6.28
CA PHE A 614 19.49 -9.45 -6.35
C PHE A 614 19.21 -9.02 -7.80
N LYS A 615 20.19 -9.20 -8.70
CA LYS A 615 20.05 -8.86 -10.13
C LYS A 615 19.01 -9.74 -10.81
N THR A 616 19.07 -11.05 -10.59
CA THR A 616 18.13 -12.03 -11.12
C THR A 616 16.68 -11.74 -10.71
N GLU A 617 16.45 -11.38 -9.45
CA GLU A 617 15.11 -11.03 -8.92
C GLU A 617 14.76 -9.56 -9.12
N LYS A 618 15.48 -8.84 -10.00
CA LYS A 618 15.18 -7.49 -10.49
C LYS A 618 15.07 -6.44 -9.39
N VAL A 619 16.03 -6.41 -8.44
CA VAL A 619 16.03 -5.44 -7.34
C VAL A 619 15.94 -3.99 -7.80
N MET A 620 16.42 -3.69 -9.01
CA MET A 620 16.38 -2.34 -9.59
C MET A 620 14.96 -1.81 -9.81
N ASP A 621 13.96 -2.70 -9.93
CA ASP A 621 12.55 -2.32 -10.05
C ASP A 621 11.93 -1.88 -8.72
N CYS A 622 12.60 -2.11 -7.59
CA CYS A 622 12.13 -1.66 -6.30
C CYS A 622 12.08 -0.12 -6.22
N MET A 623 10.93 0.45 -5.92
CA MET A 623 10.74 1.89 -5.75
C MET A 623 11.03 2.40 -4.32
N GLU A 624 11.50 1.52 -3.43
CA GLU A 624 11.86 1.82 -2.04
C GLU A 624 10.72 2.42 -1.18
N CYS A 625 9.49 2.05 -1.47
CA CYS A 625 8.29 2.56 -0.78
C CYS A 625 8.14 2.10 0.68
N ARG A 626 8.95 1.18 1.16
CA ARG A 626 8.92 0.61 2.52
C ARG A 626 7.64 -0.15 2.92
N CYS A 627 6.69 -0.44 2.05
CA CYS A 627 5.54 -1.28 2.39
C CYS A 627 5.94 -2.60 3.04
N CYS A 628 7.00 -3.25 2.50
CA CYS A 628 7.53 -4.51 3.01
C CYS A 628 8.14 -4.39 4.43
N GLU A 629 8.76 -3.26 4.76
CA GLU A 629 9.33 -2.98 6.08
C GLU A 629 8.22 -2.63 7.08
N TYR A 630 7.25 -1.81 6.67
CA TYR A 630 6.09 -1.42 7.47
C TYR A 630 5.29 -2.63 7.96
N ILE A 631 4.98 -3.59 7.07
CA ILE A 631 4.17 -4.77 7.41
C ILE A 631 4.95 -5.86 8.14
N CYS A 632 6.28 -5.76 8.24
CA CYS A 632 7.12 -6.82 8.78
C CYS A 632 6.95 -7.00 10.28
N PRO A 633 6.43 -8.16 10.76
CA PRO A 633 6.28 -8.38 12.20
C PRO A 633 7.62 -8.55 12.93
N SER A 634 8.67 -8.90 12.19
CA SER A 634 10.04 -9.02 12.72
C SER A 634 10.83 -7.73 12.65
N LYS A 635 10.24 -6.62 12.17
CA LYS A 635 10.90 -5.31 12.02
C LYS A 635 12.26 -5.39 11.29
N SER A 636 12.37 -6.32 10.34
CA SER A 636 13.60 -6.51 9.55
C SER A 636 13.89 -5.23 8.73
N PRO A 637 15.14 -4.73 8.72
CA PRO A 637 15.51 -3.51 7.99
C PRO A 637 15.62 -3.78 6.47
N LEU A 638 14.49 -4.14 5.85
CA LEU A 638 14.43 -4.60 4.46
C LEU A 638 14.94 -3.54 3.47
N ILE A 639 14.61 -2.27 3.70
CA ILE A 639 15.05 -1.19 2.80
C ILE A 639 16.57 -0.99 2.84
N THR A 640 17.18 -1.07 4.02
CA THR A 640 18.65 -0.99 4.13
C THR A 640 19.32 -2.11 3.33
N LYS A 641 18.82 -3.34 3.46
CA LYS A 641 19.30 -4.51 2.71
C LYS A 641 19.06 -4.37 1.19
N ILE A 642 17.91 -3.86 0.79
CA ILE A 642 17.58 -3.63 -0.62
C ILE A 642 18.48 -2.54 -1.21
N ARG A 643 18.76 -1.45 -0.50
CA ARG A 643 19.66 -0.38 -0.94
C ARG A 643 21.09 -0.88 -1.12
N ALA A 644 21.57 -1.70 -0.20
CA ALA A 644 22.89 -2.36 -0.34
C ALA A 644 22.94 -3.22 -1.61
N GLY A 645 21.90 -4.05 -1.85
CA GLY A 645 21.81 -4.87 -3.06
C GLY A 645 21.74 -4.03 -4.35
N LYS A 646 20.98 -2.92 -4.36
CA LYS A 646 20.94 -1.99 -5.51
C LYS A 646 22.31 -1.35 -5.77
N ALA A 647 23.03 -0.95 -4.72
CA ALA A 647 24.37 -0.36 -4.86
C ALA A 647 25.34 -1.39 -5.45
N ALA A 648 25.33 -2.63 -4.94
CA ALA A 648 26.16 -3.70 -5.45
C ALA A 648 25.84 -4.01 -6.95
N VAL A 649 24.55 -4.17 -7.30
CA VAL A 649 24.13 -4.47 -8.68
C VAL A 649 24.50 -3.34 -9.65
N ARG A 650 24.47 -2.07 -9.24
CA ARG A 650 24.95 -0.94 -10.05
C ARG A 650 26.46 -1.01 -10.33
N GLY A 651 27.25 -1.58 -9.43
CA GLY A 651 28.67 -1.79 -9.59
C GLY A 651 29.05 -3.02 -10.42
N MET A 652 28.11 -3.94 -10.65
CA MET A 652 28.29 -5.15 -11.46
C MET A 652 28.08 -4.81 -12.96
N LYS A 653 28.97 -4.07 -13.57
CA LYS A 653 28.97 -3.76 -14.99
C LYS A 653 29.65 -4.84 -15.81
#